data_7aa2563a74798b50d6aa2ad04689a3b1
#
_entry.id   7aa2563a74798b50d6aa2ad04689a3b1
#
_cell.length_a   1.000
_cell.length_b   1.000
_cell.length_c   1.000
_cell.angle_alpha   90.00
_cell.angle_beta   90.00
_cell.angle_gamma   90.00
#
_symmetry.space_group_name_H-M   'P 1'
#
loop_
_entity.id
_entity.type
_entity.pdbx_description
1 polymer ?
#
loop_
_entity_poly.entity_id
_entity_poly.type
_entity_poly.pdbx_seq_one_letter_code
_entity_poly.pdbx_strand_id
1 'polypeptide(L)'
;MANMPQRFLEKIREAKEKQLKELDLSSDWGNDDKEELTEIPPEVFELEWLEVLNLNENRLTTLPEAIARLQQLTSLNLKLNRLTTLPVAITRLQQLTNLDLAGNRLTTLPEAIARLQQLTSLYLNSNELTTLPEAITRLQQLTDLNLYHNQLTALPEAITRLQQLTDLYLGYNQLTTLPEAITRLQQLTDLDLSGNQLTTLPEAITRLQQLTSLNLSGNQLTTLPEAITRLQQLTSLNLSGNQLTTLPEAITRLQQLTDLDLGHNQLTTLPEAITRLQQLTSLDLGHNQLTMLPEAITRLQQLTDLDLGHNQLTTLPEAIARLPQLTDLNLRDNPIEKPPPEIVGQGIEAIRDYFRQLQAEGTDYLCEAKLLIIGEGGAGKTTLAKKIEDQNYQLREEDSTKGIEVIRWDFPMKDRREFRVNIWDFGGQEIYHATHQFFLTKRSLYVLVADTRKEDTDFYYWLNVVELLSDNSPLLIIKNEKQNRHREINERELRGQFTNLKETLPTNLATNRGLEQVLQQIKHYVKSLPHIGSPLPKTWVRVREALESDKRNYIGLDEYLNICQKNGFTQRNDKLQLSSYLHDLGVCLHFQEDPLLNKTVILKPKWGTDAVYKVLDNEEVISNLGSFTRSDLANIWCEDEYATMHDELLRLMINFKLCYEIPRSQGKYIAPQLLSANQPLYAWNQTDNLILRYEYDFMPKGIITQFIVAMNELRNKQQYVWKSGVVLSKDQTKAEVIEYYGKREIKIRVSGHHKRDLMTIVTHELDKIHNSYKRLKYNKLIPCNCVTCKDSQEPHFYPFERLRQFVADKQERIQCQKSYQMIDVLGLIDDVMDKHQFIQQEEIRRSGDTFYINAKEVQIQKGNNLMSNQSPQEEKPKSEDVKLPFAFRNGMFYLFVFVVVFCLIAFFGGSLPFHYLALAIIGTAIFIVLIGVLQLRQDNRLSEKSFVDLTKMVLEQLPLISNIIKQFQGNK
;
A
#
# COMPACT_ATOMS: atom_id res chain seq x y z
N MET A 1 -9.85 52.26 7.69
CA MET A 1 -10.75 51.27 7.06
C MET A 1 -10.14 50.77 5.76
N ALA A 2 -9.08 50.01 5.87
CA ALA A 2 -8.33 49.57 4.70
C ALA A 2 -8.71 48.10 4.45
N ASN A 3 -9.27 47.82 3.26
CA ASN A 3 -9.48 46.49 2.66
C ASN A 3 -10.41 45.49 3.38
N MET A 4 -11.62 45.92 3.72
CA MET A 4 -12.66 44.95 4.02
C MET A 4 -13.23 44.42 2.68
N PRO A 5 -13.30 43.08 2.45
CA PRO A 5 -13.92 42.54 1.26
C PRO A 5 -15.40 42.96 1.13
N GLN A 6 -15.77 43.37 -0.09
CA GLN A 6 -17.10 43.95 -0.35
C GLN A 6 -18.23 42.94 -0.03
N ARG A 7 -18.00 41.65 -0.21
CA ARG A 7 -18.99 40.58 0.09
C ARG A 7 -19.42 40.57 1.54
N PHE A 8 -18.53 40.84 2.51
CA PHE A 8 -18.89 40.88 3.92
C PHE A 8 -19.73 42.09 4.26
N LEU A 9 -19.42 43.26 3.65
CA LEU A 9 -20.24 44.46 3.80
C LEU A 9 -21.65 44.30 3.24
N GLU A 10 -21.78 43.60 2.12
CA GLU A 10 -23.08 43.30 1.52
C GLU A 10 -23.90 42.38 2.41
N LYS A 11 -23.32 41.29 2.94
CA LYS A 11 -23.97 40.38 3.89
C LYS A 11 -24.44 41.09 5.18
N ILE A 12 -23.58 41.96 5.74
CA ILE A 12 -23.91 42.74 6.94
C ILE A 12 -25.09 43.71 6.66
N ARG A 13 -25.06 44.38 5.49
CA ARG A 13 -26.12 45.28 5.05
C ARG A 13 -27.44 44.54 4.86
N GLU A 14 -27.40 43.39 4.18
CA GLU A 14 -28.54 42.53 3.98
C GLU A 14 -29.14 42.07 5.32
N ALA A 15 -28.29 41.60 6.24
CA ALA A 15 -28.70 41.19 7.56
C ALA A 15 -29.38 42.35 8.32
N LYS A 16 -28.88 43.58 8.18
CA LYS A 16 -29.43 44.76 8.80
C LYS A 16 -30.80 45.16 8.19
N GLU A 17 -30.89 45.17 6.85
CA GLU A 17 -32.10 45.56 6.13
C GLU A 17 -33.24 44.56 6.31
N LYS A 18 -32.92 43.25 6.31
CA LYS A 18 -33.91 42.16 6.43
C LYS A 18 -34.12 41.67 7.88
N GLN A 19 -33.43 42.23 8.84
CA GLN A 19 -33.40 41.80 10.26
C GLN A 19 -33.16 40.28 10.39
N LEU A 20 -32.16 39.78 9.63
CA LEU A 20 -31.82 38.36 9.67
C LEU A 20 -31.30 37.99 11.07
N LYS A 21 -31.67 36.83 11.53
CA LYS A 21 -31.22 36.26 12.82
C LYS A 21 -29.86 35.57 12.73
N GLU A 22 -29.45 35.23 11.53
CA GLU A 22 -28.19 34.56 11.23
C GLU A 22 -27.32 35.44 10.34
N LEU A 23 -26.05 35.52 10.65
CA LEU A 23 -25.04 36.19 9.85
C LEU A 23 -23.84 35.27 9.66
N ASP A 24 -23.58 34.89 8.40
CA ASP A 24 -22.44 34.09 8.01
C ASP A 24 -21.37 34.94 7.32
N LEU A 25 -20.27 35.17 8.02
CA LEU A 25 -19.06 35.86 7.57
C LEU A 25 -17.86 34.90 7.47
N SER A 26 -18.10 33.61 7.27
CA SER A 26 -17.05 32.63 7.05
C SER A 26 -16.30 32.84 5.73
N SER A 27 -15.05 32.45 5.67
CA SER A 27 -14.27 32.43 4.43
C SER A 27 -14.58 31.15 3.64
N ASP A 28 -14.61 31.23 2.29
CA ASP A 28 -14.87 30.08 1.44
C ASP A 28 -13.59 29.22 1.21
N TRP A 29 -13.66 27.97 1.57
CA TRP A 29 -12.67 26.97 1.20
C TRP A 29 -12.78 26.63 -0.30
N GLY A 30 -11.86 27.13 -1.13
CA GLY A 30 -11.78 26.73 -2.54
C GLY A 30 -11.51 27.85 -3.55
N ASN A 31 -11.49 29.09 -3.16
CA ASN A 31 -11.07 30.21 -4.01
C ASN A 31 -9.63 30.60 -3.73
N ASP A 32 -8.80 30.72 -4.77
CA ASP A 32 -7.41 31.17 -4.68
C ASP A 32 -7.29 32.63 -4.16
N ASP A 33 -8.34 33.44 -4.29
CA ASP A 33 -8.46 34.78 -3.74
C ASP A 33 -9.22 34.75 -2.40
N LYS A 34 -8.62 34.13 -1.36
CA LYS A 34 -9.20 34.07 -0.01
C LYS A 34 -9.37 35.45 0.59
N GLU A 35 -10.59 35.93 0.56
CA GLU A 35 -10.99 37.12 1.34
C GLU A 35 -11.27 36.70 2.79
N GLU A 36 -10.36 36.97 3.72
CA GLU A 36 -10.45 36.61 5.13
C GLU A 36 -10.49 37.89 6.01
N LEU A 37 -11.33 37.86 7.04
CA LEU A 37 -11.36 38.96 8.03
C LEU A 37 -10.19 38.87 9.00
N THR A 38 -9.50 39.95 9.18
CA THR A 38 -8.49 40.11 10.24
C THR A 38 -9.08 40.78 11.51
N GLU A 39 -10.21 41.47 11.38
CA GLU A 39 -10.97 42.10 12.44
C GLU A 39 -12.46 42.00 12.14
N ILE A 40 -13.31 41.92 13.17
CA ILE A 40 -14.77 41.90 12.99
C ILE A 40 -15.26 43.33 12.73
N PRO A 41 -16.04 43.57 11.65
CA PRO A 41 -16.58 44.89 11.34
C PRO A 41 -17.42 45.43 12.51
N PRO A 42 -17.24 46.75 12.90
CA PRO A 42 -18.02 47.34 13.98
C PRO A 42 -19.54 47.28 13.74
N GLU A 43 -19.96 47.30 12.48
CA GLU A 43 -21.37 47.26 12.05
C GLU A 43 -22.06 45.96 12.46
N VAL A 44 -21.31 44.85 12.63
CA VAL A 44 -21.86 43.58 13.14
C VAL A 44 -22.44 43.75 14.54
N PHE A 45 -21.80 44.58 15.38
CA PHE A 45 -22.23 44.79 16.76
C PHE A 45 -23.43 45.72 16.90
N GLU A 46 -23.95 46.27 15.79
CA GLU A 46 -25.21 47.00 15.74
C GLU A 46 -26.40 46.05 15.55
N LEU A 47 -26.15 44.77 15.17
CA LEU A 47 -27.17 43.76 14.93
C LEU A 47 -27.54 43.04 16.24
N GLU A 48 -28.03 43.76 17.22
CA GLU A 48 -28.29 43.26 18.59
C GLU A 48 -29.35 42.14 18.68
N TRP A 49 -30.14 41.93 17.60
CA TRP A 49 -31.11 40.86 17.48
C TRP A 49 -30.55 39.54 16.94
N LEU A 50 -29.23 39.49 16.63
CA LEU A 50 -28.61 38.32 16.00
C LEU A 50 -28.59 37.14 16.95
N GLU A 51 -29.04 35.98 16.46
CA GLU A 51 -29.07 34.72 17.22
C GLU A 51 -27.87 33.79 16.83
N VAL A 52 -27.44 33.83 15.56
CA VAL A 52 -26.34 33.04 15.07
C VAL A 52 -25.31 33.89 14.34
N LEU A 53 -24.03 33.79 14.75
CA LEU A 53 -22.90 34.46 14.09
C LEU A 53 -21.83 33.43 13.73
N ASN A 54 -21.58 33.28 12.42
CA ASN A 54 -20.53 32.44 11.89
C ASN A 54 -19.35 33.29 11.38
N LEU A 55 -18.19 33.11 11.99
CA LEU A 55 -16.91 33.76 11.68
C LEU A 55 -15.81 32.73 11.38
N ASN A 56 -16.19 31.49 11.01
CA ASN A 56 -15.30 30.38 10.74
C ASN A 56 -14.29 30.72 9.62
N GLU A 57 -13.09 30.18 9.72
CA GLU A 57 -12.04 30.25 8.68
C GLU A 57 -11.63 31.69 8.32
N ASN A 58 -11.41 32.52 9.33
CA ASN A 58 -10.88 33.85 9.17
C ASN A 58 -9.45 33.99 9.80
N ARG A 59 -8.91 35.20 9.85
CA ARG A 59 -7.62 35.51 10.46
C ARG A 59 -7.73 36.35 11.73
N LEU A 60 -8.85 36.22 12.45
CA LEU A 60 -9.10 36.95 13.67
C LEU A 60 -8.05 36.63 14.75
N THR A 61 -7.35 37.61 15.25
CA THR A 61 -6.36 37.43 16.33
C THR A 61 -6.93 37.78 17.71
N THR A 62 -7.97 38.58 17.74
CA THR A 62 -8.68 39.03 18.97
C THR A 62 -10.16 39.10 18.72
N LEU A 63 -10.94 38.91 19.77
CA LEU A 63 -12.39 39.17 19.79
C LEU A 63 -12.64 40.48 20.54
N PRO A 64 -13.27 41.49 19.92
CA PRO A 64 -13.42 42.80 20.56
C PRO A 64 -14.47 42.76 21.69
N GLU A 65 -14.29 43.65 22.68
CA GLU A 65 -15.23 43.80 23.81
C GLU A 65 -16.68 44.11 23.36
N ALA A 66 -16.85 44.71 22.17
CA ALA A 66 -18.14 45.01 21.57
C ALA A 66 -19.01 43.80 21.30
N ILE A 67 -18.46 42.55 21.28
CA ILE A 67 -19.20 41.30 21.14
C ILE A 67 -20.31 41.20 22.21
N ALA A 68 -20.12 41.79 23.38
CA ALA A 68 -21.08 41.85 24.48
C ALA A 68 -22.42 42.51 24.14
N ARG A 69 -22.53 43.21 22.99
CA ARG A 69 -23.80 43.82 22.55
C ARG A 69 -24.77 42.80 21.96
N LEU A 70 -24.26 41.70 21.41
CA LEU A 70 -25.04 40.68 20.74
C LEU A 70 -25.68 39.71 21.74
N GLN A 71 -26.48 40.22 22.65
CA GLN A 71 -27.02 39.49 23.80
C GLN A 71 -28.04 38.41 23.44
N GLN A 72 -28.55 38.39 22.21
CA GLN A 72 -29.46 37.36 21.72
C GLN A 72 -28.72 36.17 21.09
N LEU A 73 -27.40 36.21 20.99
CA LEU A 73 -26.65 35.10 20.40
C LEU A 73 -26.85 33.80 21.18
N THR A 74 -27.27 32.77 20.44
CA THR A 74 -27.40 31.39 20.88
C THR A 74 -26.23 30.54 20.33
N SER A 75 -25.71 30.92 19.15
CA SER A 75 -24.57 30.20 18.53
C SER A 75 -23.52 31.18 18.03
N LEU A 76 -22.25 30.92 18.40
CA LEU A 76 -21.10 31.70 17.96
C LEU A 76 -20.01 30.71 17.46
N ASN A 77 -19.73 30.79 16.14
CA ASN A 77 -18.70 29.98 15.51
C ASN A 77 -17.47 30.84 15.19
N LEU A 78 -16.37 30.58 15.84
CA LEU A 78 -15.05 31.23 15.69
C LEU A 78 -13.97 30.20 15.28
N LYS A 79 -14.38 29.05 14.79
CA LYS A 79 -13.48 27.94 14.39
C LYS A 79 -12.48 28.41 13.33
N LEU A 80 -11.26 27.82 13.36
CA LEU A 80 -10.19 28.07 12.38
C LEU A 80 -9.85 29.58 12.24
N ASN A 81 -9.56 30.19 13.36
CA ASN A 81 -9.03 31.56 13.47
C ASN A 81 -7.64 31.58 14.12
N ARG A 82 -7.19 32.74 14.62
CA ARG A 82 -5.88 32.90 15.25
C ARG A 82 -5.97 33.50 16.65
N LEU A 83 -7.10 33.27 17.33
CA LEU A 83 -7.37 33.84 18.65
C LEU A 83 -6.37 33.24 19.68
N THR A 84 -5.71 34.10 20.43
CA THR A 84 -4.79 33.71 21.51
C THR A 84 -5.44 33.81 22.90
N THR A 85 -6.45 34.62 23.04
CA THR A 85 -7.22 34.85 24.28
C THR A 85 -8.66 35.18 23.96
N LEU A 86 -9.55 34.98 24.95
CA LEU A 86 -10.95 35.41 24.90
C LEU A 86 -11.17 36.60 25.82
N PRO A 87 -11.86 37.66 25.38
CA PRO A 87 -12.22 38.79 26.25
C PRO A 87 -13.24 38.40 27.28
N VAL A 88 -13.21 39.00 28.45
CA VAL A 88 -14.22 38.74 29.50
C VAL A 88 -15.64 39.12 29.02
N ALA A 89 -15.75 40.03 28.06
CA ALA A 89 -17.03 40.45 27.48
C ALA A 89 -17.85 39.35 26.85
N ILE A 90 -17.22 38.22 26.33
CA ILE A 90 -17.94 37.07 25.79
C ILE A 90 -18.91 36.50 26.82
N THR A 91 -18.63 36.62 28.11
CA THR A 91 -19.44 36.09 29.21
C THR A 91 -20.74 36.84 29.41
N ARG A 92 -20.98 37.94 28.69
CA ARG A 92 -22.26 38.65 28.68
C ARG A 92 -23.28 38.04 27.71
N LEU A 93 -22.86 37.12 26.85
CA LEU A 93 -23.71 36.40 25.90
C LEU A 93 -24.46 35.26 26.63
N GLN A 94 -25.33 35.62 27.50
CA GLN A 94 -25.97 34.66 28.43
C GLN A 94 -26.98 33.73 27.79
N GLN A 95 -27.38 33.96 26.54
CA GLN A 95 -28.23 33.04 25.77
C GLN A 95 -27.43 32.01 24.98
N LEU A 96 -26.08 32.08 25.03
CA LEU A 96 -25.23 31.23 24.21
C LEU A 96 -25.35 29.77 24.66
N THR A 97 -25.74 28.93 23.72
CA THR A 97 -25.84 27.45 23.87
C THR A 97 -24.72 26.74 23.17
N ASN A 98 -24.21 27.28 22.08
CA ASN A 98 -23.13 26.69 21.29
C ASN A 98 -21.99 27.70 21.09
N LEU A 99 -20.77 27.30 21.47
CA LEU A 99 -19.55 28.10 21.27
C LEU A 99 -18.46 27.22 20.61
N ASP A 100 -18.14 27.51 19.35
CA ASP A 100 -17.08 26.84 18.62
C ASP A 100 -15.83 27.74 18.51
N LEU A 101 -14.76 27.30 19.14
CA LEU A 101 -13.44 27.92 19.20
C LEU A 101 -12.36 26.98 18.65
N ALA A 102 -12.72 25.91 17.95
CA ALA A 102 -11.80 24.93 17.44
C ALA A 102 -10.78 25.56 16.47
N GLY A 103 -9.56 25.02 16.42
CA GLY A 103 -8.53 25.48 15.47
C GLY A 103 -8.07 26.93 15.71
N ASN A 104 -7.88 27.31 16.95
CA ASN A 104 -7.31 28.59 17.35
C ASN A 104 -5.93 28.42 18.04
N ARG A 105 -5.48 29.42 18.78
CA ARG A 105 -4.21 29.43 19.52
C ARG A 105 -4.40 29.79 21.00
N LEU A 106 -5.56 29.36 21.56
CA LEU A 106 -5.89 29.67 22.94
C LEU A 106 -4.98 28.89 23.89
N THR A 107 -4.28 29.55 24.78
CA THR A 107 -3.45 28.94 25.82
C THR A 107 -4.19 28.77 27.16
N THR A 108 -5.19 29.59 27.39
CA THR A 108 -6.03 29.57 28.60
C THR A 108 -7.45 30.02 28.29
N LEU A 109 -8.40 29.69 29.15
CA LEU A 109 -9.75 30.24 29.16
C LEU A 109 -9.95 31.18 30.37
N PRO A 110 -10.72 32.28 30.21
CA PRO A 110 -11.00 33.17 31.34
C PRO A 110 -11.87 32.44 32.38
N GLU A 111 -11.60 32.63 33.68
CA GLU A 111 -12.46 32.11 34.77
C GLU A 111 -13.92 32.52 34.63
N ALA A 112 -14.17 33.69 34.05
CA ALA A 112 -15.50 34.21 33.81
C ALA A 112 -16.34 33.37 32.82
N ILE A 113 -15.75 32.41 32.09
CA ILE A 113 -16.46 31.47 31.17
C ILE A 113 -17.64 30.78 31.89
N ALA A 114 -17.50 30.57 33.18
CA ALA A 114 -18.55 30.02 34.07
C ALA A 114 -19.87 30.78 34.05
N ARG A 115 -19.94 31.99 33.50
CA ARG A 115 -21.16 32.78 33.40
C ARG A 115 -22.10 32.39 32.26
N LEU A 116 -21.56 31.61 31.26
CA LEU A 116 -22.33 31.12 30.12
C LEU A 116 -23.17 29.88 30.50
N GLN A 117 -24.11 30.11 31.40
CA GLN A 117 -24.89 29.03 32.11
C GLN A 117 -25.82 28.24 31.18
N GLN A 118 -26.10 28.73 29.99
CA GLN A 118 -26.94 28.03 29.00
C GLN A 118 -26.15 27.19 28.01
N LEU A 119 -24.78 27.20 28.14
CA LEU A 119 -23.92 26.51 27.17
C LEU A 119 -24.11 25.00 27.27
N THR A 120 -24.50 24.40 26.15
CA THR A 120 -24.64 22.94 25.96
C THR A 120 -23.48 22.34 25.21
N SER A 121 -22.88 23.08 24.26
CA SER A 121 -21.76 22.58 23.44
C SER A 121 -20.59 23.57 23.43
N LEU A 122 -19.43 23.08 23.77
CA LEU A 122 -18.17 23.85 23.79
C LEU A 122 -17.05 23.11 23.05
N TYR A 123 -16.68 23.65 21.88
CA TYR A 123 -15.61 23.08 21.03
C TYR A 123 -14.35 23.92 21.19
N LEU A 124 -13.30 23.30 21.73
CA LEU A 124 -11.98 23.88 22.00
C LEU A 124 -10.86 23.05 21.36
N ASN A 125 -11.19 22.10 20.51
CA ASN A 125 -10.21 21.22 19.89
C ASN A 125 -9.23 21.98 19.02
N SER A 126 -8.03 21.45 18.89
CA SER A 126 -6.93 22.06 18.13
C SER A 126 -6.57 23.47 18.61
N ASN A 127 -6.30 23.60 19.89
CA ASN A 127 -5.79 24.79 20.56
C ASN A 127 -4.48 24.49 21.31
N GLU A 128 -3.98 25.43 22.11
CA GLU A 128 -2.74 25.31 22.88
C GLU A 128 -3.02 25.29 24.40
N LEU A 129 -4.18 24.81 24.82
CA LEU A 129 -4.59 24.81 26.23
C LEU A 129 -3.72 23.84 27.05
N THR A 130 -3.08 24.36 28.09
CA THR A 130 -2.27 23.55 29.04
C THR A 130 -3.05 23.14 30.29
N THR A 131 -4.05 23.93 30.64
CA THR A 131 -4.93 23.68 31.79
C THR A 131 -6.35 24.17 31.52
N LEU A 132 -7.32 23.64 32.22
CA LEU A 132 -8.69 24.13 32.25
C LEU A 132 -8.93 24.89 33.56
N PRO A 133 -9.62 26.07 33.54
CA PRO A 133 -10.00 26.77 34.74
C PRO A 133 -11.04 25.93 35.52
N GLU A 134 -10.94 25.88 36.85
CA GLU A 134 -11.98 25.18 37.66
C GLU A 134 -13.39 25.72 37.41
N ALA A 135 -13.50 26.94 37.04
CA ALA A 135 -14.76 27.61 36.76
C ALA A 135 -15.57 26.94 35.61
N ILE A 136 -14.92 26.21 34.64
CA ILE A 136 -15.63 25.49 33.59
C ILE A 136 -16.65 24.48 34.14
N THR A 137 -16.37 23.95 35.32
CA THR A 137 -17.23 23.00 36.03
C THR A 137 -18.60 23.55 36.48
N ARG A 138 -18.80 24.85 36.35
CA ARG A 138 -20.08 25.51 36.62
C ARG A 138 -21.02 25.53 35.42
N LEU A 139 -20.58 25.14 34.24
CA LEU A 139 -21.41 25.04 33.03
C LEU A 139 -22.26 23.76 33.07
N GLN A 140 -23.24 23.75 33.98
CA GLN A 140 -24.00 22.56 34.35
C GLN A 140 -24.97 22.05 33.28
N GLN A 141 -25.20 22.82 32.20
CA GLN A 141 -26.00 22.39 31.04
C GLN A 141 -25.13 21.75 29.94
N LEU A 142 -23.79 21.68 30.12
CA LEU A 142 -22.90 21.21 29.10
C LEU A 142 -23.09 19.70 28.87
N THR A 143 -23.40 19.35 27.61
CA THR A 143 -23.57 17.98 27.14
C THR A 143 -22.41 17.53 26.29
N ASP A 144 -21.77 18.46 25.58
CA ASP A 144 -20.68 18.16 24.64
C ASP A 144 -19.46 19.06 24.92
N LEU A 145 -18.33 18.44 25.24
CA LEU A 145 -17.05 19.14 25.49
C LEU A 145 -15.93 18.52 24.67
N ASN A 146 -15.48 19.28 23.67
CA ASN A 146 -14.40 18.84 22.81
C ASN A 146 -13.10 19.60 23.12
N LEU A 147 -12.12 18.88 23.66
CA LEU A 147 -10.77 19.34 24.02
C LEU A 147 -9.68 18.57 23.24
N TYR A 148 -10.05 17.88 22.17
CA TYR A 148 -9.18 17.11 21.33
C TYR A 148 -8.01 17.94 20.80
N HIS A 149 -6.82 17.39 20.74
CA HIS A 149 -5.61 18.04 20.24
C HIS A 149 -5.29 19.39 20.97
N ASN A 150 -4.98 19.27 22.24
CA ASN A 150 -4.48 20.35 23.11
C ASN A 150 -3.20 19.91 23.85
N GLN A 151 -2.82 20.61 24.91
CA GLN A 151 -1.61 20.32 25.71
C GLN A 151 -1.94 20.04 27.17
N LEU A 152 -3.13 19.51 27.45
CA LEU A 152 -3.62 19.27 28.81
C LEU A 152 -2.80 18.14 29.48
N THR A 153 -2.24 18.41 30.65
CA THR A 153 -1.50 17.41 31.44
C THR A 153 -2.35 16.75 32.52
N ALA A 154 -3.43 17.38 32.93
CA ALA A 154 -4.39 16.87 33.88
C ALA A 154 -5.76 17.52 33.70
N LEU A 155 -6.81 16.87 34.18
CA LEU A 155 -8.15 17.44 34.29
C LEU A 155 -8.40 17.91 35.73
N PRO A 156 -9.13 19.04 35.93
CA PRO A 156 -9.52 19.44 37.26
C PRO A 156 -10.45 18.38 37.87
N GLU A 157 -10.27 18.00 39.14
CA GLU A 157 -11.12 17.02 39.79
C GLU A 157 -12.62 17.45 39.78
N ALA A 158 -12.87 18.72 39.79
CA ALA A 158 -14.22 19.29 39.75
C ALA A 158 -14.93 19.08 38.40
N ILE A 159 -14.24 18.58 37.31
CA ILE A 159 -14.91 18.25 36.02
C ILE A 159 -16.16 17.38 36.19
N THR A 160 -16.15 16.59 37.22
CA THR A 160 -17.25 15.69 37.62
C THR A 160 -18.55 16.39 38.00
N ARG A 161 -18.56 17.73 38.11
CA ARG A 161 -19.78 18.53 38.30
C ARG A 161 -20.61 18.71 37.05
N LEU A 162 -20.02 18.44 35.85
CA LEU A 162 -20.70 18.50 34.56
C LEU A 162 -21.56 17.24 34.34
N GLN A 163 -22.59 17.08 35.19
CA GLN A 163 -23.36 15.83 35.25
C GLN A 163 -24.29 15.57 34.04
N GLN A 164 -24.47 16.56 33.17
CA GLN A 164 -25.23 16.40 31.92
C GLN A 164 -24.35 15.98 30.73
N LEU A 165 -23.04 15.87 30.95
CA LEU A 165 -22.08 15.58 29.86
C LEU A 165 -22.32 14.18 29.30
N THR A 166 -22.59 14.14 28.00
CA THR A 166 -22.76 12.92 27.19
C THR A 166 -21.54 12.59 26.38
N ASP A 167 -20.84 13.63 25.88
CA ASP A 167 -19.71 13.51 24.97
C ASP A 167 -18.50 14.28 25.49
N LEU A 168 -17.37 13.56 25.69
CA LEU A 168 -16.12 14.14 26.19
C LEU A 168 -14.94 13.68 25.34
N TYR A 169 -14.39 14.61 24.53
CA TYR A 169 -13.25 14.35 23.66
C TYR A 169 -11.98 14.98 24.23
N LEU A 170 -11.06 14.16 24.68
CA LEU A 170 -9.78 14.52 25.31
C LEU A 170 -8.58 13.94 24.54
N GLY A 171 -8.81 13.41 23.35
CA GLY A 171 -7.77 12.81 22.54
C GLY A 171 -6.65 13.78 22.18
N TYR A 172 -5.44 13.25 21.94
CA TYR A 172 -4.23 13.99 21.60
C TYR A 172 -3.91 15.13 22.57
N ASN A 173 -3.83 14.77 23.84
CA ASN A 173 -3.35 15.62 24.94
C ASN A 173 -2.11 14.97 25.60
N GLN A 174 -1.75 15.40 26.80
CA GLN A 174 -0.61 14.90 27.56
C GLN A 174 -1.03 14.30 28.91
N LEU A 175 -2.25 13.72 28.95
CA LEU A 175 -2.80 13.16 30.20
C LEU A 175 -2.05 11.89 30.58
N THR A 176 -1.52 11.84 31.81
CA THR A 176 -0.85 10.66 32.38
C THR A 176 -1.76 9.81 33.23
N THR A 177 -2.78 10.42 33.80
CA THR A 177 -3.81 9.78 34.64
C THR A 177 -5.16 10.43 34.45
N LEU A 178 -6.24 9.72 34.78
CA LEU A 178 -7.58 10.26 34.91
C LEU A 178 -7.95 10.40 36.39
N PRO A 179 -8.62 11.50 36.81
CA PRO A 179 -9.13 11.60 38.15
C PRO A 179 -10.16 10.49 38.43
N GLU A 180 -10.08 9.79 39.55
CA GLU A 180 -11.07 8.76 39.92
C GLU A 180 -12.52 9.27 39.89
N ALA A 181 -12.65 10.56 40.15
CA ALA A 181 -13.95 11.22 40.20
C ALA A 181 -14.63 11.32 38.83
N ILE A 182 -13.95 11.10 37.67
CA ILE A 182 -14.54 11.11 36.31
C ILE A 182 -15.75 10.16 36.22
N THR A 183 -15.76 9.15 37.03
CA THR A 183 -16.81 8.14 37.13
C THR A 183 -18.18 8.67 37.63
N ARG A 184 -18.24 9.94 38.07
CA ARG A 184 -19.48 10.61 38.42
C ARG A 184 -20.21 11.17 37.19
N LEU A 185 -19.60 11.21 36.03
CA LEU A 185 -20.23 11.62 34.75
C LEU A 185 -21.13 10.49 34.21
N GLN A 186 -22.18 10.19 34.91
CA GLN A 186 -22.98 8.98 34.64
C GLN A 186 -23.83 9.02 33.37
N GLN A 187 -23.94 10.19 32.73
CA GLN A 187 -24.66 10.35 31.44
C GLN A 187 -23.69 10.16 30.25
N LEU A 188 -22.40 9.97 30.49
CA LEU A 188 -21.42 9.90 29.44
C LEU A 188 -21.64 8.66 28.55
N THR A 189 -21.82 8.91 27.25
CA THR A 189 -22.02 7.91 26.20
C THR A 189 -20.80 7.75 25.29
N ASP A 190 -20.05 8.84 25.07
CA ASP A 190 -18.82 8.84 24.26
C ASP A 190 -17.65 9.44 25.03
N LEU A 191 -16.54 8.68 25.12
CA LEU A 191 -15.31 9.12 25.78
C LEU A 191 -14.10 8.83 24.88
N ASP A 192 -13.50 9.90 24.36
CA ASP A 192 -12.23 9.81 23.60
C ASP A 192 -11.05 10.27 24.47
N LEU A 193 -10.13 9.35 24.71
CA LEU A 193 -8.87 9.52 25.44
C LEU A 193 -7.65 9.16 24.56
N SER A 194 -7.84 9.06 23.26
CA SER A 194 -6.79 8.65 22.32
C SER A 194 -5.56 9.55 22.38
N GLY A 195 -4.39 9.04 21.99
CA GLY A 195 -3.18 9.87 21.84
C GLY A 195 -2.73 10.57 23.11
N ASN A 196 -2.89 9.95 24.27
CA ASN A 196 -2.44 10.45 25.56
C ASN A 196 -1.25 9.64 26.11
N GLN A 197 -0.91 9.77 27.39
CA GLN A 197 0.20 9.07 28.05
C GLN A 197 -0.32 8.18 29.21
N LEU A 198 -1.55 7.66 29.08
CA LEU A 198 -2.16 6.84 30.12
C LEU A 198 -1.47 5.49 30.22
N THR A 199 -0.99 5.14 31.41
CA THR A 199 -0.39 3.83 31.69
C THR A 199 -1.37 2.84 32.33
N THR A 200 -2.40 3.35 32.97
CA THR A 200 -3.47 2.58 33.60
C THR A 200 -4.79 3.32 33.54
N LEU A 201 -5.88 2.59 33.65
CA LEU A 201 -7.22 3.16 33.84
C LEU A 201 -7.65 2.98 35.29
N PRO A 202 -8.35 3.98 35.90
CA PRO A 202 -8.92 3.78 37.22
C PRO A 202 -9.99 2.68 37.20
N GLU A 203 -9.99 1.76 38.16
CA GLU A 203 -11.01 0.70 38.22
C GLU A 203 -12.44 1.28 38.24
N ALA A 204 -12.58 2.46 38.79
CA ALA A 204 -13.87 3.14 38.87
C ALA A 204 -14.45 3.58 37.51
N ILE A 205 -13.70 3.55 36.37
CA ILE A 205 -14.21 3.84 35.01
C ILE A 205 -15.46 3.01 34.70
N THR A 206 -15.58 1.86 35.32
CA THR A 206 -16.69 0.92 35.17
C THR A 206 -18.06 1.42 35.69
N ARG A 207 -18.06 2.56 36.35
CA ARG A 207 -19.33 3.22 36.79
C ARG A 207 -20.00 4.01 35.67
N LEU A 208 -19.32 4.26 34.57
CA LEU A 208 -19.85 4.94 33.36
C LEU A 208 -20.73 3.97 32.56
N GLN A 209 -21.85 3.56 33.14
CA GLN A 209 -22.67 2.45 32.61
C GLN A 209 -23.47 2.80 31.36
N GLN A 210 -23.54 4.07 30.97
CA GLN A 210 -24.17 4.51 29.73
C GLN A 210 -23.19 4.57 28.56
N LEU A 211 -21.89 4.29 28.79
CA LEU A 211 -20.85 4.43 27.78
C LEU A 211 -21.08 3.43 26.65
N THR A 212 -21.19 3.94 25.44
CA THR A 212 -21.36 3.18 24.19
C THR A 212 -20.08 3.17 23.35
N SER A 213 -19.29 4.24 23.44
CA SER A 213 -18.02 4.39 22.71
C SER A 213 -16.88 4.77 23.67
N LEU A 214 -15.78 4.03 23.62
CA LEU A 214 -14.56 4.30 24.39
C LEU A 214 -13.33 4.19 23.50
N ASN A 215 -12.68 5.31 23.26
CA ASN A 215 -11.43 5.35 22.50
C ASN A 215 -10.25 5.60 23.44
N LEU A 216 -9.34 4.63 23.51
CA LEU A 216 -8.11 4.62 24.32
C LEU A 216 -6.86 4.42 23.44
N SER A 217 -7.00 4.58 22.13
CA SER A 217 -5.90 4.34 21.18
C SER A 217 -4.69 5.26 21.43
N GLY A 218 -3.50 4.81 21.06
CA GLY A 218 -2.30 5.63 21.16
C GLY A 218 -1.91 6.03 22.58
N ASN A 219 -2.10 5.15 23.55
CA ASN A 219 -1.70 5.32 24.95
C ASN A 219 -0.53 4.37 25.33
N GLN A 220 -0.27 4.19 26.60
CA GLN A 220 0.80 3.34 27.12
C GLN A 220 0.24 2.23 28.06
N LEU A 221 -0.99 1.77 27.78
CA LEU A 221 -1.67 0.76 28.58
C LEU A 221 -0.98 -0.59 28.41
N THR A 222 -0.57 -1.22 29.51
CA THR A 222 0.00 -2.58 29.52
C THR A 222 -1.02 -3.64 29.85
N THR A 223 -2.07 -3.28 30.57
CA THR A 223 -3.17 -4.15 30.98
C THR A 223 -4.49 -3.37 31.00
N LEU A 224 -5.60 -4.08 30.90
CA LEU A 224 -6.94 -3.54 31.15
C LEU A 224 -7.45 -4.02 32.51
N PRO A 225 -8.09 -3.16 33.32
CA PRO A 225 -8.74 -3.61 34.52
C PRO A 225 -9.86 -4.62 34.20
N GLU A 226 -9.96 -5.74 34.92
CA GLU A 226 -11.04 -6.72 34.71
C GLU A 226 -12.42 -6.07 34.81
N ALA A 227 -12.53 -5.03 35.59
CA ALA A 227 -13.77 -4.32 35.81
C ALA A 227 -14.29 -3.59 34.54
N ILE A 228 -13.48 -3.35 33.45
CA ILE A 228 -13.94 -2.78 32.18
C ILE A 228 -15.17 -3.50 31.62
N THR A 229 -15.29 -4.77 31.95
CA THR A 229 -16.37 -5.66 31.53
C THR A 229 -17.76 -5.32 32.10
N ARG A 230 -17.83 -4.35 33.00
CA ARG A 230 -19.10 -3.82 33.53
C ARG A 230 -19.73 -2.77 32.60
N LEU A 231 -19.02 -2.28 31.61
CA LEU A 231 -19.52 -1.33 30.59
C LEU A 231 -20.40 -2.06 29.57
N GLN A 232 -21.52 -2.58 30.00
CA GLN A 232 -22.32 -3.52 29.21
C GLN A 232 -23.06 -2.88 28.01
N GLN A 233 -23.12 -1.55 27.92
CA GLN A 233 -23.67 -0.85 26.78
C GLN A 233 -22.64 -0.55 25.69
N LEU A 234 -21.37 -0.90 25.92
CA LEU A 234 -20.29 -0.57 25.00
C LEU A 234 -20.47 -1.30 23.67
N THR A 235 -20.53 -0.53 22.60
CA THR A 235 -20.63 -1.00 21.21
C THR A 235 -19.30 -0.85 20.46
N SER A 236 -18.51 0.19 20.81
CA SER A 236 -17.20 0.43 20.19
C SER A 236 -16.11 0.59 21.25
N LEU A 237 -15.02 -0.17 21.10
CA LEU A 237 -13.85 -0.10 21.97
C LEU A 237 -12.59 -0.08 21.13
N ASN A 238 -11.89 1.07 21.13
CA ASN A 238 -10.60 1.20 20.48
C ASN A 238 -9.44 1.21 21.51
N LEU A 239 -8.55 0.24 21.41
CA LEU A 239 -7.37 0.03 22.24
C LEU A 239 -6.08 -0.01 21.40
N SER A 240 -6.14 0.39 20.13
CA SER A 240 -4.99 0.32 19.24
C SER A 240 -3.82 1.20 19.69
N GLY A 241 -2.62 0.85 19.28
CA GLY A 241 -1.42 1.65 19.61
C GLY A 241 -1.09 1.70 21.11
N ASN A 242 -1.32 0.59 21.82
CA ASN A 242 -0.96 0.44 23.23
C ASN A 242 0.15 -0.61 23.43
N GLN A 243 0.36 -1.08 24.67
CA GLN A 243 1.39 -2.06 25.01
C GLN A 243 0.75 -3.33 25.63
N LEU A 244 -0.48 -3.66 25.22
CA LEU A 244 -1.22 -4.81 25.76
C LEU A 244 -0.55 -6.12 25.33
N THR A 245 -0.24 -6.97 26.31
CA THR A 245 0.30 -8.32 26.06
C THR A 245 -0.77 -9.40 26.14
N THR A 246 -1.84 -9.14 26.86
CA THR A 246 -2.98 -10.05 27.05
C THR A 246 -4.27 -9.26 27.19
N LEU A 247 -5.39 -9.92 26.93
CA LEU A 247 -6.72 -9.42 27.24
C LEU A 247 -7.33 -10.16 28.43
N PRO A 248 -8.06 -9.49 29.33
CA PRO A 248 -8.78 -10.19 30.41
C PRO A 248 -9.85 -11.12 29.80
N GLU A 249 -9.98 -12.36 30.33
CA GLU A 249 -11.02 -13.27 29.84
C GLU A 249 -12.43 -12.70 30.00
N ALA A 250 -12.60 -11.83 30.96
CA ALA A 250 -13.88 -11.20 31.26
C ALA A 250 -14.34 -10.21 30.16
N ILE A 251 -13.48 -9.83 29.13
CA ILE A 251 -13.85 -8.99 27.98
C ILE A 251 -15.13 -9.50 27.30
N THR A 252 -15.37 -10.78 27.36
CA THR A 252 -16.54 -11.46 26.81
C THR A 252 -17.89 -11.04 27.41
N ARG A 253 -17.89 -10.27 28.49
CA ARG A 253 -19.11 -9.73 29.07
C ARG A 253 -19.65 -8.50 28.31
N LEU A 254 -18.84 -7.91 27.42
CA LEU A 254 -19.24 -6.79 26.56
C LEU A 254 -20.08 -7.28 25.39
N GLN A 255 -21.28 -7.81 25.67
CA GLN A 255 -22.11 -8.52 24.71
C GLN A 255 -22.71 -7.65 23.59
N GLN A 256 -22.68 -6.32 23.74
CA GLN A 256 -23.17 -5.37 22.74
C GLN A 256 -22.06 -4.90 21.80
N LEU A 257 -20.79 -5.35 22.00
CA LEU A 257 -19.66 -4.87 21.24
C LEU A 257 -19.77 -5.30 19.77
N THR A 258 -19.73 -4.30 18.88
CA THR A 258 -19.75 -4.45 17.43
C THR A 258 -18.40 -4.20 16.81
N ASP A 259 -17.62 -3.28 17.42
CA ASP A 259 -16.31 -2.84 16.96
C ASP A 259 -15.26 -3.00 18.05
N LEU A 260 -14.18 -3.74 17.75
CA LEU A 260 -13.05 -3.92 18.66
C LEU A 260 -11.74 -3.74 17.89
N ASP A 261 -11.05 -2.64 18.17
CA ASP A 261 -9.73 -2.38 17.63
C ASP A 261 -8.64 -2.64 18.69
N LEU A 262 -7.78 -3.60 18.41
CA LEU A 262 -6.64 -4.05 19.21
C LEU A 262 -5.33 -3.96 18.40
N GLY A 263 -5.36 -3.28 17.28
CA GLY A 263 -4.20 -3.13 16.40
C GLY A 263 -3.01 -2.48 17.12
N HIS A 264 -1.79 -2.71 16.60
CA HIS A 264 -0.56 -2.11 17.16
C HIS A 264 -0.39 -2.33 18.67
N ASN A 265 -0.52 -3.58 19.12
CA ASN A 265 -0.25 -4.01 20.50
C ASN A 265 0.83 -5.09 20.53
N GLN A 266 0.95 -5.82 21.63
CA GLN A 266 1.94 -6.89 21.83
C GLN A 266 1.26 -8.23 22.16
N LEU A 267 0.05 -8.45 21.63
CA LEU A 267 -0.72 -9.66 21.91
C LEU A 267 -0.06 -10.87 21.26
N THR A 268 0.20 -11.92 22.05
CA THR A 268 0.77 -13.19 21.58
C THR A 268 -0.30 -14.25 21.35
N THR A 269 -1.42 -14.14 22.05
CA THR A 269 -2.56 -15.06 21.99
C THR A 269 -3.86 -14.29 22.18
N LEU A 270 -4.95 -14.82 21.63
CA LEU A 270 -6.31 -14.38 21.93
C LEU A 270 -6.96 -15.34 22.92
N PRO A 271 -7.64 -14.86 23.97
CA PRO A 271 -8.44 -15.72 24.82
C PRO A 271 -9.56 -16.36 23.99
N GLU A 272 -9.79 -17.69 24.12
CA GLU A 272 -10.91 -18.36 23.44
C GLU A 272 -12.24 -17.66 23.72
N ALA A 273 -12.33 -17.05 24.84
CA ALA A 273 -13.52 -16.35 25.33
C ALA A 273 -13.94 -15.18 24.40
N ILE A 274 -13.04 -14.55 23.59
CA ILE A 274 -13.37 -13.48 22.65
C ILE A 274 -14.47 -13.91 21.65
N THR A 275 -14.53 -15.19 21.36
CA THR A 275 -15.51 -15.78 20.46
C THR A 275 -16.96 -15.74 20.99
N ARG A 276 -17.17 -15.26 22.22
CA ARG A 276 -18.49 -15.03 22.81
C ARG A 276 -19.08 -13.66 22.45
N LEU A 277 -18.30 -12.77 21.87
CA LEU A 277 -18.75 -11.45 21.41
C LEU A 277 -19.55 -11.59 20.09
N GLN A 278 -20.73 -12.15 20.16
CA GLN A 278 -21.51 -12.59 18.98
C GLN A 278 -22.05 -11.45 18.11
N GLN A 279 -22.05 -10.21 18.62
CA GLN A 279 -22.46 -9.03 17.84
C GLN A 279 -21.30 -8.39 17.09
N LEU A 280 -20.07 -8.89 17.25
CA LEU A 280 -18.88 -8.29 16.67
C LEU A 280 -18.93 -8.35 15.13
N THR A 281 -18.83 -7.20 14.49
CA THR A 281 -18.82 -7.00 13.04
C THR A 281 -17.41 -6.66 12.54
N SER A 282 -16.63 -5.94 13.33
CA SER A 282 -15.26 -5.54 13.01
C SER A 282 -14.29 -5.91 14.13
N LEU A 283 -13.19 -6.56 13.79
CA LEU A 283 -12.12 -6.93 14.71
C LEU A 283 -10.76 -6.64 14.08
N ASP A 284 -10.08 -5.62 14.60
CA ASP A 284 -8.70 -5.33 14.23
C ASP A 284 -7.71 -5.93 15.24
N LEU A 285 -6.83 -6.78 14.77
CA LEU A 285 -5.73 -7.43 15.48
C LEU A 285 -4.39 -7.22 14.76
N GLY A 286 -4.36 -6.31 13.79
CA GLY A 286 -3.17 -6.00 13.01
C GLY A 286 -2.00 -5.53 13.88
N HIS A 287 -0.77 -5.74 13.40
CA HIS A 287 0.44 -5.30 14.10
C HIS A 287 0.54 -5.82 15.55
N ASN A 288 0.37 -7.13 15.73
CA ASN A 288 0.54 -7.85 16.99
C ASN A 288 1.59 -8.97 16.85
N GLN A 289 1.62 -9.91 17.76
CA GLN A 289 2.55 -11.05 17.77
C GLN A 289 1.80 -12.39 17.82
N LEU A 290 0.59 -12.44 17.23
CA LEU A 290 -0.24 -13.63 17.26
C LEU A 290 0.38 -14.75 16.42
N THR A 291 0.49 -15.95 17.00
CA THR A 291 1.02 -17.13 16.32
C THR A 291 -0.06 -18.09 15.83
N MET A 292 -1.27 -17.99 16.38
CA MET A 292 -2.44 -18.83 16.04
C MET A 292 -3.75 -18.12 16.36
N LEU A 293 -4.81 -18.54 15.69
CA LEU A 293 -6.19 -18.15 15.98
C LEU A 293 -6.94 -19.32 16.65
N PRO A 294 -7.85 -19.04 17.59
CA PRO A 294 -8.68 -20.08 18.18
C PRO A 294 -9.65 -20.67 17.14
N GLU A 295 -9.82 -22.00 17.15
CA GLU A 295 -10.81 -22.69 16.29
C GLU A 295 -12.25 -22.18 16.55
N ALA A 296 -12.52 -21.72 17.76
CA ALA A 296 -13.82 -21.17 18.14
C ALA A 296 -14.15 -19.82 17.45
N ILE A 297 -13.26 -19.24 16.62
CA ILE A 297 -13.51 -18.00 15.86
C ILE A 297 -14.79 -18.09 15.02
N THR A 298 -15.21 -19.28 14.63
CA THR A 298 -16.48 -19.53 13.94
C THR A 298 -17.72 -19.05 14.68
N ARG A 299 -17.63 -18.76 15.97
CA ARG A 299 -18.78 -18.26 16.74
C ARG A 299 -19.10 -16.81 16.45
N LEU A 300 -18.16 -16.04 15.85
CA LEU A 300 -18.35 -14.65 15.47
C LEU A 300 -19.14 -14.55 14.15
N GLN A 301 -20.39 -14.97 14.17
CA GLN A 301 -21.24 -15.14 12.99
C GLN A 301 -21.57 -13.83 12.25
N GLN A 302 -21.44 -12.69 12.93
CA GLN A 302 -21.72 -11.36 12.36
C GLN A 302 -20.46 -10.68 11.82
N LEU A 303 -19.27 -11.29 11.98
CA LEU A 303 -18.00 -10.67 11.61
C LEU A 303 -17.92 -10.47 10.09
N THR A 304 -17.75 -9.21 9.67
CA THR A 304 -17.60 -8.78 8.28
C THR A 304 -16.18 -8.40 7.94
N ASP A 305 -15.46 -7.86 8.93
CA ASP A 305 -14.11 -7.32 8.77
C ASP A 305 -13.17 -7.91 9.84
N LEU A 306 -12.04 -8.46 9.41
CA LEU A 306 -11.02 -9.04 10.28
C LEU A 306 -9.62 -8.65 9.80
N ASP A 307 -8.96 -7.76 10.54
CA ASP A 307 -7.55 -7.46 10.29
C ASP A 307 -6.64 -8.32 11.17
N LEU A 308 -5.76 -9.07 10.53
CA LEU A 308 -4.71 -9.91 11.13
C LEU A 308 -3.33 -9.58 10.55
N GLY A 309 -3.22 -8.51 9.79
CA GLY A 309 -1.97 -8.10 9.15
C GLY A 309 -0.82 -7.90 10.14
N HIS A 310 0.42 -8.11 9.69
CA HIS A 310 1.62 -7.91 10.53
C HIS A 310 1.59 -8.68 11.86
N ASN A 311 1.34 -10.00 11.76
CA ASN A 311 1.39 -10.94 12.87
C ASN A 311 2.40 -12.08 12.58
N GLN A 312 2.37 -13.14 13.36
CA GLN A 312 3.26 -14.31 13.24
C GLN A 312 2.47 -15.60 12.97
N LEU A 313 1.31 -15.47 12.31
CA LEU A 313 0.45 -16.61 12.00
C LEU A 313 1.14 -17.51 10.96
N THR A 314 1.31 -18.79 11.29
CA THR A 314 1.86 -19.80 10.37
C THR A 314 0.76 -20.62 9.69
N THR A 315 -0.42 -20.70 10.32
CA THR A 315 -1.56 -21.46 9.82
C THR A 315 -2.86 -20.72 10.09
N LEU A 316 -3.81 -20.84 9.17
CA LEU A 316 -5.19 -20.41 9.41
C LEU A 316 -6.03 -21.64 9.77
N PRO A 317 -6.88 -21.54 10.81
CA PRO A 317 -7.83 -22.58 11.12
C PRO A 317 -8.87 -22.70 10.00
N GLU A 318 -9.30 -23.91 9.66
CA GLU A 318 -10.38 -24.14 8.70
C GLU A 318 -11.67 -23.40 9.11
N ALA A 319 -11.81 -23.17 10.39
CA ALA A 319 -12.88 -22.41 11.01
C ALA A 319 -13.12 -21.03 10.35
N ILE A 320 -12.07 -20.33 9.87
CA ILE A 320 -12.21 -19.02 9.26
C ILE A 320 -13.04 -19.04 7.97
N ALA A 321 -12.94 -20.14 7.22
CA ALA A 321 -13.72 -20.34 6.00
C ALA A 321 -15.23 -20.47 6.26
N ARG A 322 -15.62 -20.77 7.50
CA ARG A 322 -17.02 -20.98 7.92
C ARG A 322 -17.70 -19.72 8.45
N LEU A 323 -16.99 -18.58 8.48
CA LEU A 323 -17.58 -17.29 8.85
C LEU A 323 -18.44 -16.78 7.69
N PRO A 324 -19.78 -16.72 7.84
CA PRO A 324 -20.66 -16.53 6.69
C PRO A 324 -20.68 -15.10 6.16
N GLN A 325 -20.42 -14.12 7.03
CA GLN A 325 -20.49 -12.70 6.70
C GLN A 325 -19.11 -12.07 6.41
N LEU A 326 -18.00 -12.80 6.64
CA LEU A 326 -16.66 -12.26 6.47
C LEU A 326 -16.41 -11.93 5.01
N THR A 327 -16.21 -10.65 4.71
CA THR A 327 -15.93 -10.11 3.37
C THR A 327 -14.55 -9.50 3.25
N ASP A 328 -14.07 -8.88 4.32
CA ASP A 328 -12.72 -8.30 4.37
C ASP A 328 -11.84 -9.09 5.35
N LEU A 329 -10.70 -9.57 4.84
CA LEU A 329 -9.73 -10.34 5.61
C LEU A 329 -8.32 -9.90 5.22
N ASN A 330 -7.69 -9.13 6.10
CA ASN A 330 -6.29 -8.75 5.94
C ASN A 330 -5.37 -9.78 6.64
N LEU A 331 -4.47 -10.38 5.87
CA LEU A 331 -3.49 -11.37 6.34
C LEU A 331 -2.05 -11.00 5.98
N ARG A 332 -1.83 -9.76 5.53
CA ARG A 332 -0.51 -9.33 5.04
C ARG A 332 0.56 -9.49 6.11
N ASP A 333 1.79 -9.73 5.66
CA ASP A 333 2.97 -9.81 6.53
C ASP A 333 2.82 -10.80 7.69
N ASN A 334 2.18 -11.96 7.37
CA ASN A 334 2.18 -13.16 8.19
C ASN A 334 2.95 -14.28 7.47
N PRO A 335 3.68 -15.14 8.17
CA PRO A 335 4.38 -16.29 7.59
C PRO A 335 3.42 -17.48 7.38
N ILE A 336 2.24 -17.26 6.79
CA ILE A 336 1.22 -18.30 6.61
C ILE A 336 1.70 -19.32 5.57
N GLU A 337 1.72 -20.57 5.97
CA GLU A 337 2.08 -21.73 5.13
C GLU A 337 0.86 -22.55 4.74
N LYS A 338 -0.21 -22.46 5.54
CA LYS A 338 -1.47 -23.21 5.35
C LYS A 338 -2.69 -22.31 5.63
N PRO A 339 -3.54 -22.07 4.61
CA PRO A 339 -3.44 -22.40 3.18
C PRO A 339 -2.15 -21.90 2.52
N PRO A 340 -1.79 -22.40 1.32
CA PRO A 340 -0.67 -21.86 0.57
C PRO A 340 -0.77 -20.34 0.42
N PRO A 341 0.35 -19.55 0.54
CA PRO A 341 0.34 -18.10 0.43
C PRO A 341 -0.30 -17.57 -0.87
N GLU A 342 -0.22 -18.33 -1.95
CA GLU A 342 -0.84 -18.00 -3.23
C GLU A 342 -2.38 -17.98 -3.14
N ILE A 343 -2.94 -18.83 -2.28
CA ILE A 343 -4.38 -18.86 -1.97
C ILE A 343 -4.73 -17.72 -1.01
N VAL A 344 -3.91 -17.54 0.02
CA VAL A 344 -4.08 -16.45 1.01
C VAL A 344 -4.08 -15.08 0.33
N GLY A 345 -3.18 -14.86 -0.63
CA GLY A 345 -3.06 -13.61 -1.38
C GLY A 345 -4.25 -13.28 -2.29
N GLN A 346 -5.15 -14.22 -2.55
CA GLN A 346 -6.36 -14.02 -3.35
C GLN A 346 -7.61 -13.69 -2.50
N GLY A 347 -7.47 -13.69 -1.17
CA GLY A 347 -8.52 -13.30 -0.24
C GLY A 347 -9.43 -14.44 0.24
N ILE A 348 -10.47 -14.06 0.99
CA ILE A 348 -11.29 -14.99 1.76
C ILE A 348 -12.02 -16.03 0.89
N GLU A 349 -12.49 -15.66 -0.29
CA GLU A 349 -13.21 -16.59 -1.17
C GLU A 349 -12.31 -17.73 -1.64
N ALA A 350 -11.06 -17.42 -2.01
CA ALA A 350 -10.07 -18.43 -2.38
C ALA A 350 -9.74 -19.37 -1.22
N ILE A 351 -9.66 -18.83 0.00
CA ILE A 351 -9.44 -19.61 1.23
C ILE A 351 -10.62 -20.54 1.49
N ARG A 352 -11.86 -20.06 1.31
CA ARG A 352 -13.08 -20.88 1.42
C ARG A 352 -13.08 -22.02 0.44
N ASP A 353 -12.76 -21.72 -0.82
CA ASP A 353 -12.72 -22.72 -1.88
C ASP A 353 -11.66 -23.79 -1.63
N TYR A 354 -10.48 -23.39 -1.18
CA TYR A 354 -9.41 -24.31 -0.81
C TYR A 354 -9.84 -25.29 0.30
N PHE A 355 -10.40 -24.80 1.39
CA PHE A 355 -10.84 -25.66 2.50
C PHE A 355 -12.02 -26.55 2.09
N ARG A 356 -12.94 -26.04 1.26
CA ARG A 356 -14.06 -26.84 0.71
C ARG A 356 -13.54 -27.98 -0.14
N GLN A 357 -12.54 -27.75 -1.01
CA GLN A 357 -11.94 -28.80 -1.84
C GLN A 357 -11.23 -29.84 -0.98
N LEU A 358 -10.49 -29.42 0.04
CA LEU A 358 -9.86 -30.36 0.98
C LEU A 358 -10.86 -31.28 1.65
N GLN A 359 -12.02 -30.75 2.07
CA GLN A 359 -13.09 -31.57 2.67
C GLN A 359 -13.76 -32.50 1.69
N ALA A 360 -14.10 -32.02 0.48
CA ALA A 360 -14.85 -32.77 -0.51
C ALA A 360 -14.03 -33.92 -1.15
N GLU A 361 -12.73 -33.69 -1.39
CA GLU A 361 -11.89 -34.57 -2.23
C GLU A 361 -10.86 -35.37 -1.43
N GLY A 362 -10.64 -34.96 -0.18
CA GLY A 362 -9.59 -35.49 0.67
C GLY A 362 -8.23 -34.90 0.36
N THR A 363 -7.28 -35.23 1.22
CA THR A 363 -5.93 -34.63 1.19
C THR A 363 -4.92 -35.54 0.49
N ASP A 364 -3.98 -34.92 -0.20
CA ASP A 364 -2.74 -35.52 -0.67
C ASP A 364 -1.58 -34.57 -0.34
N TYR A 365 -0.34 -34.98 -0.58
CA TYR A 365 0.84 -34.24 -0.20
C TYR A 365 1.80 -34.17 -1.37
N LEU A 366 2.29 -32.96 -1.67
CA LEU A 366 3.33 -32.77 -2.65
C LEU A 366 4.70 -32.90 -1.95
N CYS A 367 5.42 -33.96 -2.26
CA CYS A 367 6.77 -34.20 -1.77
C CYS A 367 7.80 -33.75 -2.82
N GLU A 368 7.80 -32.46 -3.12
CA GLU A 368 8.62 -31.89 -4.18
C GLU A 368 9.27 -30.58 -3.70
N ALA A 369 10.56 -30.39 -4.02
CA ALA A 369 11.31 -29.19 -3.69
C ALA A 369 12.15 -28.70 -4.86
N LYS A 370 12.46 -27.40 -4.86
CA LYS A 370 13.40 -26.77 -5.78
C LYS A 370 14.74 -26.54 -5.09
N LEU A 371 15.82 -26.98 -5.73
CA LEU A 371 17.20 -26.75 -5.30
C LEU A 371 17.89 -25.85 -6.32
N LEU A 372 18.33 -24.68 -5.91
CA LEU A 372 19.04 -23.74 -6.78
C LEU A 372 20.53 -23.77 -6.46
N ILE A 373 21.36 -24.08 -7.48
CA ILE A 373 22.80 -24.09 -7.34
C ILE A 373 23.36 -22.81 -7.98
N ILE A 374 23.91 -21.95 -7.14
CA ILE A 374 24.42 -20.62 -7.50
C ILE A 374 25.91 -20.50 -7.22
N GLY A 375 26.53 -19.43 -7.70
CA GLY A 375 27.96 -19.13 -7.51
C GLY A 375 28.65 -18.75 -8.81
N GLU A 376 29.93 -18.45 -8.73
CA GLU A 376 30.74 -17.94 -9.85
C GLU A 376 31.01 -18.97 -10.95
N GLY A 377 31.40 -18.46 -12.10
CA GLY A 377 31.85 -19.29 -13.24
C GLY A 377 33.03 -20.17 -12.86
N GLY A 378 32.91 -21.44 -13.20
CA GLY A 378 33.95 -22.45 -12.92
C GLY A 378 34.05 -22.93 -11.47
N ALA A 379 33.12 -22.54 -10.59
CA ALA A 379 33.13 -23.01 -9.18
C ALA A 379 32.82 -24.51 -9.02
N GLY A 380 32.18 -25.13 -10.00
CA GLY A 380 31.82 -26.56 -9.98
C GLY A 380 30.34 -26.80 -9.72
N LYS A 381 29.48 -25.83 -10.05
CA LYS A 381 28.02 -25.92 -9.91
C LYS A 381 27.43 -27.11 -10.66
N THR A 382 27.67 -27.19 -11.97
CA THR A 382 27.21 -28.27 -12.85
C THR A 382 27.76 -29.63 -12.41
N THR A 383 29.02 -29.66 -11.99
CA THR A 383 29.62 -30.90 -11.44
C THR A 383 28.89 -31.34 -10.18
N LEU A 384 28.54 -30.43 -9.26
CA LEU A 384 27.78 -30.75 -8.07
C LEU A 384 26.36 -31.23 -8.44
N ALA A 385 25.68 -30.54 -9.34
CA ALA A 385 24.34 -30.90 -9.80
C ALA A 385 24.31 -32.33 -10.37
N LYS A 386 25.24 -32.68 -11.27
CA LYS A 386 25.36 -34.02 -11.84
C LYS A 386 25.77 -35.08 -10.82
N LYS A 387 26.59 -34.75 -9.82
CA LYS A 387 26.96 -35.67 -8.73
C LYS A 387 25.84 -35.86 -7.70
N ILE A 388 24.91 -34.94 -7.56
CA ILE A 388 23.70 -35.12 -6.76
C ILE A 388 22.80 -36.17 -7.47
N GLU A 389 22.65 -36.07 -8.78
CA GLU A 389 21.92 -37.02 -9.61
C GLU A 389 22.57 -38.39 -9.63
N ASP A 390 23.85 -38.44 -10.00
CA ASP A 390 24.67 -39.68 -10.04
C ASP A 390 26.02 -39.47 -9.34
N GLN A 391 26.19 -40.05 -8.16
CA GLN A 391 27.45 -39.98 -7.38
C GLN A 391 28.68 -40.52 -8.12
N ASN A 392 28.48 -41.40 -9.09
CA ASN A 392 29.57 -41.99 -9.91
C ASN A 392 29.94 -41.12 -11.12
N TYR A 393 29.27 -39.98 -11.31
CA TYR A 393 29.60 -39.07 -12.42
C TYR A 393 31.07 -38.69 -12.44
N GLN A 394 31.73 -38.97 -13.59
CA GLN A 394 33.14 -38.65 -13.78
C GLN A 394 33.29 -37.23 -14.33
N LEU A 395 34.27 -36.50 -13.80
CA LEU A 395 34.59 -35.16 -14.28
C LEU A 395 35.01 -35.22 -15.76
N ARG A 396 34.39 -34.37 -16.57
CA ARG A 396 34.74 -34.12 -17.97
C ARG A 396 35.04 -32.63 -18.13
N GLU A 397 35.84 -32.29 -19.14
CA GLU A 397 35.89 -30.90 -19.60
C GLU A 397 34.56 -30.58 -20.28
N GLU A 398 33.76 -29.78 -19.61
CA GLU A 398 32.44 -29.33 -20.09
C GLU A 398 32.54 -27.86 -20.41
N ASP A 399 31.84 -27.46 -21.46
CA ASP A 399 31.59 -26.05 -21.73
C ASP A 399 30.84 -25.43 -20.56
N SER A 400 31.04 -24.11 -20.33
CA SER A 400 30.28 -23.42 -19.27
C SER A 400 28.80 -23.47 -19.57
N THR A 401 27.99 -23.82 -18.57
CA THR A 401 26.51 -23.86 -18.66
C THR A 401 26.01 -22.52 -19.19
N LYS A 402 25.34 -22.56 -20.34
CA LYS A 402 24.63 -21.43 -20.90
C LYS A 402 23.22 -21.47 -20.39
N GLY A 403 22.76 -20.37 -19.74
CA GLY A 403 21.41 -20.29 -19.19
C GLY A 403 21.20 -21.11 -17.93
N ILE A 404 20.15 -21.92 -17.90
CA ILE A 404 19.71 -22.73 -16.75
C ILE A 404 19.53 -24.19 -17.18
N GLU A 405 20.12 -25.11 -16.46
CA GLU A 405 19.85 -26.55 -16.62
C GLU A 405 18.99 -27.06 -15.45
N VAL A 406 17.94 -27.84 -15.75
CA VAL A 406 17.06 -28.42 -14.74
C VAL A 406 17.26 -29.94 -14.72
N ILE A 407 17.76 -30.46 -13.59
CA ILE A 407 18.05 -31.89 -13.37
C ILE A 407 17.07 -32.40 -12.30
N ARG A 408 16.48 -33.57 -12.54
CA ARG A 408 15.60 -34.23 -11.58
C ARG A 408 16.36 -35.22 -10.72
N TRP A 409 16.14 -35.14 -9.40
CA TRP A 409 16.71 -36.08 -8.43
C TRP A 409 15.60 -36.63 -7.51
N ASP A 410 15.33 -37.91 -7.58
CA ASP A 410 14.33 -38.60 -6.77
C ASP A 410 15.01 -39.48 -5.71
N PHE A 411 14.42 -39.51 -4.50
CA PHE A 411 14.87 -40.43 -3.45
C PHE A 411 13.72 -40.86 -2.52
N PRO A 412 13.77 -42.07 -1.94
CA PRO A 412 12.69 -42.59 -1.10
C PRO A 412 12.61 -41.86 0.26
N MET A 413 11.39 -41.66 0.76
CA MET A 413 11.07 -41.22 2.12
C MET A 413 10.86 -42.43 3.04
N LYS A 414 10.84 -42.17 4.37
CA LYS A 414 10.58 -43.25 5.38
C LYS A 414 9.20 -43.89 5.23
N ASP A 415 8.20 -43.21 4.71
CA ASP A 415 6.82 -43.63 4.49
C ASP A 415 6.57 -44.27 3.11
N ARG A 416 7.61 -44.65 2.39
CA ARG A 416 7.61 -45.27 1.05
C ARG A 416 7.19 -44.32 -0.09
N ARG A 417 6.93 -43.01 0.19
CA ARG A 417 6.73 -42.02 -0.86
C ARG A 417 8.06 -41.64 -1.47
N GLU A 418 8.07 -41.26 -2.73
CA GLU A 418 9.24 -40.65 -3.38
C GLU A 418 9.26 -39.15 -3.14
N PHE A 419 10.43 -38.62 -2.79
CA PHE A 419 10.68 -37.19 -2.67
C PHE A 419 11.41 -36.74 -3.92
N ARG A 420 10.90 -35.74 -4.60
CA ARG A 420 11.46 -35.13 -5.81
C ARG A 420 12.18 -33.84 -5.52
N VAL A 421 13.37 -33.68 -6.08
CA VAL A 421 14.12 -32.41 -6.08
C VAL A 421 14.39 -31.99 -7.53
N ASN A 422 13.89 -30.83 -7.90
CA ASN A 422 14.21 -30.18 -9.16
C ASN A 422 15.45 -29.31 -8.94
N ILE A 423 16.59 -29.76 -9.45
CA ILE A 423 17.87 -29.06 -9.31
C ILE A 423 18.00 -28.07 -10.46
N TRP A 424 18.14 -26.78 -10.14
CA TRP A 424 18.36 -25.73 -11.10
C TRP A 424 19.81 -25.28 -11.04
N ASP A 425 20.59 -25.65 -12.06
CA ASP A 425 21.99 -25.25 -12.25
C ASP A 425 22.08 -24.00 -13.09
N PHE A 426 22.51 -22.90 -12.49
CA PHE A 426 22.62 -21.62 -13.13
C PHE A 426 23.99 -21.39 -13.76
N GLY A 427 24.02 -20.95 -15.03
CA GLY A 427 25.23 -20.48 -15.69
C GLY A 427 25.97 -19.40 -14.89
N GLY A 428 27.27 -19.49 -14.74
CA GLY A 428 28.06 -18.63 -13.85
C GLY A 428 28.56 -17.31 -14.47
N GLN A 429 28.11 -16.95 -15.67
CA GLN A 429 28.58 -15.72 -16.34
C GLN A 429 27.79 -14.50 -15.81
N GLU A 430 28.48 -13.36 -15.71
CA GLU A 430 27.85 -12.12 -15.16
C GLU A 430 26.64 -11.64 -15.94
N ILE A 431 26.57 -11.89 -17.25
CA ILE A 431 25.46 -11.51 -18.11
C ILE A 431 24.14 -12.13 -17.68
N TYR A 432 24.20 -13.30 -17.05
CA TYR A 432 23.00 -14.01 -16.62
C TYR A 432 22.52 -13.61 -15.22
N HIS A 433 23.31 -12.89 -14.42
CA HIS A 433 22.93 -12.56 -13.05
C HIS A 433 21.66 -11.74 -12.97
N ALA A 434 21.43 -10.81 -13.90
CA ALA A 434 20.19 -10.03 -13.94
C ALA A 434 18.96 -10.89 -14.33
N THR A 435 19.17 -11.91 -15.19
CA THR A 435 18.11 -12.83 -15.64
C THR A 435 17.78 -13.88 -14.59
N HIS A 436 18.79 -14.37 -13.85
CA HIS A 436 18.61 -15.36 -12.81
C HIS A 436 17.64 -14.89 -11.71
N GLN A 437 17.59 -13.59 -11.42
CA GLN A 437 16.74 -13.00 -10.40
C GLN A 437 15.25 -13.34 -10.59
N PHE A 438 14.79 -13.55 -11.82
CA PHE A 438 13.39 -13.88 -12.12
C PHE A 438 13.02 -15.32 -11.79
N PHE A 439 14.03 -16.19 -11.59
CA PHE A 439 13.82 -17.61 -11.28
C PHE A 439 14.19 -17.96 -9.83
N LEU A 440 14.71 -16.98 -9.06
CA LEU A 440 14.96 -17.14 -7.63
C LEU A 440 13.61 -17.06 -6.90
N THR A 441 13.10 -18.22 -6.54
CA THR A 441 11.77 -18.34 -5.92
C THR A 441 11.87 -18.59 -4.42
N LYS A 442 10.81 -18.27 -3.72
CA LYS A 442 10.57 -18.70 -2.34
C LYS A 442 10.47 -20.22 -2.25
N ARG A 443 10.50 -20.78 -1.04
CA ARG A 443 10.32 -22.23 -0.80
C ARG A 443 11.34 -23.12 -1.51
N SER A 444 12.55 -22.61 -1.70
CA SER A 444 13.65 -23.32 -2.34
C SER A 444 14.81 -23.48 -1.37
N LEU A 445 15.63 -24.51 -1.60
CA LEU A 445 16.94 -24.60 -0.96
C LEU A 445 17.97 -23.98 -1.91
N TYR A 446 18.79 -23.09 -1.37
CA TYR A 446 19.90 -22.50 -2.11
C TYR A 446 21.23 -23.17 -1.74
N VAL A 447 22.05 -23.47 -2.75
CA VAL A 447 23.39 -23.97 -2.59
C VAL A 447 24.38 -23.08 -3.30
N LEU A 448 25.17 -22.33 -2.54
CA LEU A 448 26.27 -21.50 -3.06
C LEU A 448 27.55 -22.34 -3.16
N VAL A 449 28.03 -22.58 -4.38
CA VAL A 449 29.31 -23.31 -4.62
C VAL A 449 30.44 -22.28 -4.78
N ALA A 450 31.44 -22.42 -3.90
CA ALA A 450 32.64 -21.58 -3.90
C ALA A 450 33.89 -22.38 -4.26
N ASP A 451 34.68 -21.86 -5.22
CA ASP A 451 35.99 -22.40 -5.57
C ASP A 451 37.03 -21.87 -4.59
N THR A 452 37.61 -22.75 -3.75
CA THR A 452 38.55 -22.35 -2.71
C THR A 452 39.92 -21.89 -3.27
N ARG A 453 40.17 -22.03 -4.56
CA ARG A 453 41.37 -21.48 -5.22
C ARG A 453 41.28 -19.99 -5.51
N LYS A 454 40.06 -19.45 -5.59
CA LYS A 454 39.78 -18.05 -5.83
C LYS A 454 39.62 -17.29 -4.51
N GLU A 455 40.37 -16.20 -4.32
CA GLU A 455 40.28 -15.36 -3.10
C GLU A 455 39.10 -14.39 -3.14
N ASP A 456 38.55 -14.13 -4.28
CA ASP A 456 37.60 -13.09 -4.63
C ASP A 456 36.14 -13.58 -4.76
N THR A 457 35.80 -14.78 -4.26
CA THR A 457 34.36 -15.16 -4.17
C THR A 457 33.63 -14.19 -3.28
N ASP A 458 32.70 -13.42 -3.86
CA ASP A 458 31.92 -12.45 -3.13
C ASP A 458 30.72 -13.13 -2.42
N PHE A 459 30.99 -13.69 -1.25
CA PHE A 459 29.96 -14.32 -0.42
C PHE A 459 28.86 -13.35 -0.03
N TYR A 460 29.20 -12.11 0.27
CA TYR A 460 28.22 -11.08 0.63
C TYR A 460 27.27 -10.77 -0.53
N TYR A 461 27.78 -10.75 -1.76
CA TYR A 461 26.93 -10.57 -2.93
C TYR A 461 25.86 -11.68 -3.03
N TRP A 462 26.29 -12.95 -3.03
CA TRP A 462 25.38 -14.08 -3.20
C TRP A 462 24.40 -14.23 -2.03
N LEU A 463 24.86 -14.04 -0.80
CA LEU A 463 24.02 -14.10 0.40
C LEU A 463 22.96 -13.01 0.38
N ASN A 464 23.33 -11.76 0.04
CA ASN A 464 22.37 -10.66 -0.09
C ASN A 464 21.38 -10.88 -1.25
N VAL A 465 21.84 -11.40 -2.39
CA VAL A 465 20.94 -11.71 -3.54
C VAL A 465 19.88 -12.73 -3.12
N VAL A 466 20.29 -13.80 -2.43
CA VAL A 466 19.33 -14.82 -1.95
C VAL A 466 18.40 -14.23 -0.91
N GLU A 467 18.89 -13.48 0.07
CA GLU A 467 18.06 -12.85 1.11
C GLU A 467 17.00 -11.90 0.52
N LEU A 468 17.40 -11.09 -0.48
CA LEU A 468 16.50 -10.12 -1.13
C LEU A 468 15.39 -10.77 -1.97
N LEU A 469 15.70 -11.88 -2.64
CA LEU A 469 14.83 -12.42 -3.70
C LEU A 469 14.09 -13.69 -3.28
N SER A 470 14.57 -14.40 -2.25
CA SER A 470 14.04 -15.71 -1.87
C SER A 470 13.19 -15.71 -0.59
N ASP A 471 12.91 -14.53 -0.03
CA ASP A 471 12.17 -14.38 1.22
C ASP A 471 12.73 -15.21 2.38
N ASN A 472 14.08 -15.14 2.53
CA ASN A 472 14.83 -15.82 3.58
C ASN A 472 14.88 -17.36 3.46
N SER A 473 14.76 -17.90 2.24
CA SER A 473 14.92 -19.35 2.00
C SER A 473 16.29 -19.85 2.48
N PRO A 474 16.37 -21.09 3.02
CA PRO A 474 17.62 -21.63 3.56
C PRO A 474 18.73 -21.72 2.50
N LEU A 475 19.95 -21.41 2.92
CA LEU A 475 21.14 -21.44 2.07
C LEU A 475 22.26 -22.28 2.70
N LEU A 476 22.92 -23.09 1.87
CA LEU A 476 24.13 -23.83 2.21
C LEU A 476 25.32 -23.28 1.42
N ILE A 477 26.47 -23.14 2.03
CA ILE A 477 27.74 -22.85 1.33
C ILE A 477 28.51 -24.16 1.16
N ILE A 478 28.86 -24.50 -0.10
CA ILE A 478 29.68 -25.66 -0.44
C ILE A 478 31.05 -25.17 -0.90
N LYS A 479 32.07 -25.40 -0.08
CA LYS A 479 33.46 -25.12 -0.39
C LYS A 479 34.05 -26.24 -1.24
N ASN A 480 34.17 -26.03 -2.55
CA ASN A 480 34.79 -26.99 -3.45
C ASN A 480 36.30 -26.84 -3.40
N GLU A 481 36.95 -27.69 -2.61
CA GLU A 481 38.40 -27.69 -2.34
C GLU A 481 39.18 -28.31 -3.48
N LYS A 482 39.22 -27.62 -4.62
CA LYS A 482 40.00 -28.06 -5.80
C LYS A 482 41.48 -28.05 -5.48
N GLN A 483 42.22 -29.07 -5.95
CA GLN A 483 43.64 -29.23 -5.70
C GLN A 483 43.98 -29.24 -4.19
N ASN A 484 43.05 -29.68 -3.34
CA ASN A 484 43.20 -29.71 -1.86
C ASN A 484 43.58 -28.36 -1.23
N ARG A 485 43.18 -27.24 -1.83
CA ARG A 485 43.32 -25.93 -1.22
C ARG A 485 42.17 -25.69 -0.29
N HIS A 486 42.46 -25.35 0.96
CA HIS A 486 41.50 -24.99 1.98
C HIS A 486 41.37 -23.47 2.07
N ARG A 487 40.19 -23.01 2.23
CA ARG A 487 39.90 -21.60 2.53
C ARG A 487 39.07 -21.50 3.81
N GLU A 488 39.52 -20.68 4.73
CA GLU A 488 38.74 -20.33 5.89
C GLU A 488 37.73 -19.21 5.53
N ILE A 489 36.53 -19.36 6.02
CA ILE A 489 35.44 -18.37 5.89
C ILE A 489 35.03 -17.98 7.31
N ASN A 490 34.86 -16.68 7.58
CA ASN A 490 34.36 -16.21 8.85
C ASN A 490 32.87 -16.53 9.02
N GLU A 491 32.56 -17.81 9.26
CA GLU A 491 31.19 -18.31 9.37
C GLU A 491 30.40 -17.61 10.47
N ARG A 492 31.06 -17.26 11.58
CA ARG A 492 30.41 -16.62 12.72
C ARG A 492 29.88 -15.24 12.35
N GLU A 493 30.65 -14.49 11.58
CA GLU A 493 30.25 -13.18 11.07
C GLU A 493 29.11 -13.30 10.07
N LEU A 494 29.26 -14.20 9.07
CA LEU A 494 28.23 -14.42 8.05
C LEU A 494 26.91 -14.89 8.67
N ARG A 495 26.91 -15.83 9.60
CA ARG A 495 25.69 -16.29 10.30
C ARG A 495 25.09 -15.23 11.22
N GLY A 496 25.91 -14.33 11.76
CA GLY A 496 25.43 -13.18 12.55
C GLY A 496 24.68 -12.16 11.71
N GLN A 497 25.05 -12.03 10.41
CA GLN A 497 24.42 -11.11 9.47
C GLN A 497 23.30 -11.75 8.67
N PHE A 498 23.44 -13.03 8.26
CA PHE A 498 22.50 -13.75 7.40
C PHE A 498 21.87 -14.95 8.12
N THR A 499 20.65 -14.80 8.60
CA THR A 499 19.93 -15.82 9.37
C THR A 499 19.53 -17.05 8.55
N ASN A 500 19.46 -16.90 7.21
CA ASN A 500 19.15 -17.96 6.28
C ASN A 500 20.36 -18.87 5.95
N LEU A 501 21.58 -18.50 6.31
CA LEU A 501 22.76 -19.35 6.16
C LEU A 501 22.73 -20.47 7.21
N LYS A 502 22.50 -21.71 6.76
CA LYS A 502 22.33 -22.89 7.64
C LYS A 502 23.64 -23.62 7.86
N GLU A 503 24.37 -23.99 6.78
CA GLU A 503 25.57 -24.82 6.86
C GLU A 503 26.65 -24.32 5.91
N THR A 504 27.92 -24.57 6.27
CA THR A 504 29.08 -24.42 5.40
C THR A 504 29.84 -25.75 5.36
N LEU A 505 29.89 -26.39 4.19
CA LEU A 505 30.39 -27.74 4.03
C LEU A 505 31.59 -27.78 3.07
N PRO A 506 32.72 -28.34 3.49
CA PRO A 506 33.85 -28.59 2.61
C PRO A 506 33.61 -29.85 1.78
N THR A 507 33.96 -29.81 0.51
CA THR A 507 33.94 -30.97 -0.39
C THR A 507 35.05 -30.88 -1.44
N ASN A 508 35.45 -31.99 -1.97
CA ASN A 508 36.26 -32.06 -3.19
C ASN A 508 35.50 -32.88 -4.23
N LEU A 509 34.89 -32.21 -5.19
CA LEU A 509 34.06 -32.84 -6.21
C LEU A 509 34.88 -33.76 -7.19
N ALA A 510 36.21 -33.64 -7.23
CA ALA A 510 37.02 -34.53 -8.03
C ALA A 510 37.23 -35.89 -7.36
N THR A 511 37.31 -35.90 -6.02
CA THR A 511 37.62 -37.15 -5.25
C THR A 511 36.40 -37.66 -4.46
N ASN A 512 35.26 -36.98 -4.52
CA ASN A 512 34.05 -37.22 -3.75
C ASN A 512 34.25 -37.09 -2.23
N ARG A 513 35.40 -36.56 -1.75
CA ARG A 513 35.58 -36.27 -0.33
C ARG A 513 34.52 -35.26 0.17
N GLY A 514 33.78 -35.60 1.22
CA GLY A 514 32.74 -34.79 1.81
C GLY A 514 31.43 -34.73 1.04
N LEU A 515 31.31 -35.35 -0.14
CA LEU A 515 30.13 -35.30 -0.99
C LEU A 515 28.92 -35.97 -0.29
N GLU A 516 29.12 -37.08 0.41
CA GLU A 516 27.99 -37.73 1.13
C GLU A 516 27.40 -36.86 2.21
N GLN A 517 28.21 -36.14 2.97
CA GLN A 517 27.73 -35.18 3.96
C GLN A 517 26.93 -34.05 3.32
N VAL A 518 27.41 -33.53 2.16
CA VAL A 518 26.67 -32.50 1.39
C VAL A 518 25.29 -33.03 0.98
N LEU A 519 25.22 -34.26 0.46
CA LEU A 519 23.96 -34.90 0.05
C LEU A 519 23.00 -35.11 1.23
N GLN A 520 23.51 -35.52 2.37
CA GLN A 520 22.71 -35.69 3.60
C GLN A 520 22.12 -34.36 4.06
N GLN A 521 22.91 -33.29 4.08
CA GLN A 521 22.42 -31.96 4.48
C GLN A 521 21.43 -31.39 3.46
N ILE A 522 21.65 -31.54 2.18
CA ILE A 522 20.68 -31.17 1.14
C ILE A 522 19.35 -31.91 1.39
N LYS A 523 19.38 -33.24 1.59
CA LYS A 523 18.17 -34.03 1.89
C LYS A 523 17.47 -33.58 3.18
N HIS A 524 18.23 -33.16 4.20
CA HIS A 524 17.68 -32.64 5.43
C HIS A 524 16.93 -31.35 5.19
N TYR A 525 17.57 -30.36 4.56
CA TYR A 525 16.99 -29.02 4.38
C TYR A 525 15.87 -28.97 3.34
N VAL A 526 15.90 -29.74 2.26
CA VAL A 526 14.79 -29.81 1.31
C VAL A 526 13.52 -30.42 1.95
N LYS A 527 13.68 -31.38 2.87
CA LYS A 527 12.54 -31.97 3.61
C LYS A 527 11.98 -31.04 4.68
N SER A 528 12.78 -30.08 5.15
CA SER A 528 12.37 -29.11 6.16
C SER A 528 11.81 -27.80 5.57
N LEU A 529 11.66 -27.73 4.24
CA LEU A 529 11.02 -26.56 3.61
C LEU A 529 9.54 -26.46 4.02
N PRO A 530 9.04 -25.24 4.26
CA PRO A 530 7.71 -25.04 4.86
C PRO A 530 6.55 -25.71 4.14
N HIS A 531 6.57 -25.73 2.80
CA HIS A 531 5.50 -26.31 1.98
C HIS A 531 5.51 -27.84 1.93
N ILE A 532 6.58 -28.47 2.39
CA ILE A 532 6.68 -29.94 2.35
C ILE A 532 5.80 -30.56 3.43
N GLY A 533 4.92 -31.45 2.99
CA GLY A 533 3.93 -32.06 3.88
C GLY A 533 2.70 -31.20 4.16
N SER A 534 2.55 -30.07 3.49
CA SER A 534 1.30 -29.32 3.51
C SER A 534 0.20 -30.08 2.76
N PRO A 535 -1.01 -30.21 3.32
CA PRO A 535 -2.10 -30.89 2.65
C PRO A 535 -2.58 -30.12 1.42
N LEU A 536 -2.76 -30.83 0.32
CA LEU A 536 -3.34 -30.26 -0.91
C LEU A 536 -4.57 -31.11 -1.32
N PRO A 537 -5.55 -30.53 -2.02
CA PRO A 537 -6.63 -31.31 -2.64
C PRO A 537 -6.06 -32.36 -3.61
N LYS A 538 -6.59 -33.57 -3.61
CA LYS A 538 -6.11 -34.64 -4.49
C LYS A 538 -6.19 -34.29 -5.98
N THR A 539 -7.16 -33.51 -6.39
CA THR A 539 -7.29 -33.01 -7.75
C THR A 539 -6.07 -32.17 -8.19
N TRP A 540 -5.48 -31.38 -7.28
CA TRP A 540 -4.29 -30.58 -7.56
C TRP A 540 -3.08 -31.44 -7.92
N VAL A 541 -2.88 -32.53 -7.16
CA VAL A 541 -1.78 -33.47 -7.40
C VAL A 541 -1.98 -34.19 -8.75
N ARG A 542 -3.21 -34.64 -9.05
CA ARG A 542 -3.54 -35.30 -10.34
C ARG A 542 -3.33 -34.38 -11.56
N VAL A 543 -3.74 -33.10 -11.46
CA VAL A 543 -3.50 -32.15 -12.56
C VAL A 543 -2.00 -31.91 -12.74
N ARG A 544 -1.26 -31.73 -11.65
CA ARG A 544 0.19 -31.58 -11.67
C ARG A 544 0.87 -32.75 -12.37
N GLU A 545 0.49 -34.01 -12.07
CA GLU A 545 0.99 -35.21 -12.72
C GLU A 545 0.63 -35.26 -14.22
N ALA A 546 -0.59 -34.87 -14.57
CA ALA A 546 -1.03 -34.79 -15.97
C ALA A 546 -0.20 -33.75 -16.77
N LEU A 547 0.10 -32.60 -16.20
CA LEU A 547 0.96 -31.58 -16.85
C LEU A 547 2.40 -32.06 -17.00
N GLU A 548 2.94 -32.77 -16.01
CA GLU A 548 4.30 -33.32 -16.09
C GLU A 548 4.44 -34.41 -17.18
N SER A 549 3.41 -35.24 -17.32
CA SER A 549 3.42 -36.31 -18.32
C SER A 549 3.27 -35.81 -19.76
N ASP A 550 2.89 -34.53 -19.93
CA ASP A 550 2.79 -33.90 -21.23
C ASP A 550 4.19 -33.61 -21.80
N LYS A 551 4.46 -34.08 -22.99
CA LYS A 551 5.78 -33.94 -23.63
C LYS A 551 5.99 -32.58 -24.31
N ARG A 552 4.92 -31.79 -24.49
CA ARG A 552 4.96 -30.49 -25.15
C ARG A 552 5.70 -29.47 -24.31
N ASN A 553 6.22 -28.43 -24.94
CA ASN A 553 6.89 -27.33 -24.26
C ASN A 553 5.89 -26.33 -23.65
N TYR A 554 4.73 -26.17 -24.28
CA TYR A 554 3.65 -25.29 -23.87
C TYR A 554 2.28 -25.81 -24.32
N ILE A 555 1.20 -25.29 -23.71
CA ILE A 555 -0.19 -25.53 -24.10
C ILE A 555 -0.99 -24.22 -24.04
N GLY A 556 -2.10 -24.14 -24.77
CA GLY A 556 -3.04 -23.03 -24.62
C GLY A 556 -3.79 -23.08 -23.29
N LEU A 557 -4.26 -21.93 -22.81
CA LEU A 557 -5.05 -21.84 -21.57
C LEU A 557 -6.30 -22.73 -21.61
N ASP A 558 -7.03 -22.75 -22.73
CA ASP A 558 -8.24 -23.58 -22.84
C ASP A 558 -7.94 -25.07 -22.68
N GLU A 559 -6.80 -25.51 -23.18
CA GLU A 559 -6.35 -26.89 -23.02
C GLU A 559 -5.95 -27.20 -21.57
N TYR A 560 -5.25 -26.28 -20.91
CA TYR A 560 -4.99 -26.35 -19.48
C TYR A 560 -6.30 -26.50 -18.68
N LEU A 561 -7.29 -25.63 -18.95
CA LEU A 561 -8.60 -25.65 -18.31
C LEU A 561 -9.32 -26.97 -18.54
N ASN A 562 -9.19 -27.58 -19.74
CA ASN A 562 -9.74 -28.90 -20.06
C ASN A 562 -9.03 -30.03 -19.29
N ILE A 563 -7.69 -29.96 -19.13
CA ILE A 563 -6.93 -30.92 -18.31
C ILE A 563 -7.44 -30.85 -16.85
N CYS A 564 -7.59 -29.64 -16.30
CA CYS A 564 -8.16 -29.46 -14.96
C CYS A 564 -9.57 -30.04 -14.85
N GLN A 565 -10.42 -29.78 -15.82
CA GLN A 565 -11.80 -30.29 -15.83
C GLN A 565 -11.86 -31.84 -15.87
N LYS A 566 -11.04 -32.48 -16.67
CA LYS A 566 -10.93 -33.95 -16.74
C LYS A 566 -10.45 -34.55 -15.41
N ASN A 567 -9.73 -33.78 -14.61
CA ASN A 567 -9.23 -34.23 -13.30
C ASN A 567 -10.11 -33.80 -12.12
N GLY A 568 -11.32 -33.26 -12.38
CA GLY A 568 -12.33 -33.04 -11.36
C GLY A 568 -12.60 -31.58 -11.01
N PHE A 569 -11.87 -30.62 -11.58
CA PHE A 569 -12.13 -29.17 -11.35
C PHE A 569 -13.40 -28.70 -12.05
N THR A 570 -14.30 -28.08 -11.32
CA THR A 570 -15.55 -27.53 -11.86
C THR A 570 -15.47 -26.03 -12.12
N GLN A 571 -14.89 -25.26 -11.20
CA GLN A 571 -14.82 -23.82 -11.26
C GLN A 571 -13.59 -23.33 -12.05
N ARG A 572 -13.76 -22.25 -12.82
CA ARG A 572 -12.64 -21.63 -13.57
C ARG A 572 -11.59 -21.03 -12.63
N ASN A 573 -12.04 -20.37 -11.56
CA ASN A 573 -11.14 -19.72 -10.60
C ASN A 573 -10.22 -20.73 -9.92
N ASP A 574 -10.74 -21.88 -9.48
CA ASP A 574 -9.94 -22.93 -8.86
C ASP A 574 -8.84 -23.45 -9.80
N LYS A 575 -9.15 -23.56 -11.10
CA LYS A 575 -8.18 -23.96 -12.13
C LYS A 575 -7.06 -22.92 -12.27
N LEU A 576 -7.39 -21.64 -12.22
CA LEU A 576 -6.43 -20.54 -12.31
C LEU A 576 -5.59 -20.45 -11.01
N GLN A 577 -6.19 -20.67 -9.85
CA GLN A 577 -5.46 -20.73 -8.57
C GLN A 577 -4.39 -21.84 -8.61
N LEU A 578 -4.76 -23.02 -9.10
CA LEU A 578 -3.79 -24.11 -9.27
C LEU A 578 -2.65 -23.71 -10.20
N SER A 579 -2.92 -23.03 -11.32
CA SER A 579 -1.83 -22.64 -12.23
C SER A 579 -0.90 -21.61 -11.59
N SER A 580 -1.39 -20.70 -10.75
CA SER A 580 -0.60 -19.76 -9.97
C SER A 580 0.31 -20.50 -8.97
N TYR A 581 -0.24 -21.45 -8.24
CA TYR A 581 0.50 -22.28 -7.31
C TYR A 581 1.62 -23.10 -8.00
N LEU A 582 1.32 -23.70 -9.15
CA LEU A 582 2.30 -24.47 -9.94
C LEU A 582 3.37 -23.56 -10.57
N HIS A 583 3.02 -22.32 -10.92
CA HIS A 583 3.98 -21.30 -11.35
C HIS A 583 5.00 -20.98 -10.26
N ASP A 584 4.55 -20.75 -9.04
CA ASP A 584 5.43 -20.41 -7.91
C ASP A 584 6.34 -21.59 -7.50
N LEU A 585 5.87 -22.83 -7.65
CA LEU A 585 6.71 -24.02 -7.50
C LEU A 585 7.68 -24.24 -8.67
N GLY A 586 7.55 -23.50 -9.77
CA GLY A 586 8.38 -23.68 -10.96
C GLY A 586 8.08 -24.95 -11.75
N VAL A 587 6.91 -25.54 -11.58
CA VAL A 587 6.41 -26.71 -12.34
C VAL A 587 6.01 -26.29 -13.74
N CYS A 588 5.36 -25.14 -13.88
CA CYS A 588 5.04 -24.49 -15.15
C CYS A 588 5.17 -22.97 -15.01
N LEU A 589 5.12 -22.22 -16.12
CA LEU A 589 5.06 -20.77 -16.08
C LEU A 589 3.73 -20.30 -16.71
N HIS A 590 2.94 -19.55 -15.95
CA HIS A 590 1.69 -18.94 -16.41
C HIS A 590 1.56 -17.51 -15.87
N PHE A 591 1.63 -16.53 -16.76
CA PHE A 591 1.62 -15.10 -16.42
C PHE A 591 0.20 -14.55 -16.59
N GLN A 592 -0.65 -14.78 -15.60
CA GLN A 592 -2.09 -14.47 -15.65
C GLN A 592 -2.39 -12.98 -15.82
N GLU A 593 -1.53 -12.11 -15.31
CA GLU A 593 -1.71 -10.64 -15.38
C GLU A 593 -1.28 -10.04 -16.75
N ASP A 594 -0.56 -10.79 -17.58
CA ASP A 594 -0.13 -10.29 -18.88
C ASP A 594 -1.15 -10.59 -19.99
N PRO A 595 -1.65 -9.59 -20.74
CA PRO A 595 -2.71 -9.77 -21.74
C PRO A 595 -2.37 -10.73 -22.89
N LEU A 596 -1.08 -10.95 -23.19
CA LEU A 596 -0.64 -11.89 -24.23
C LEU A 596 -0.30 -13.25 -23.63
N LEU A 597 0.51 -13.26 -22.58
CA LEU A 597 1.04 -14.49 -21.99
C LEU A 597 -0.01 -15.26 -21.15
N ASN A 598 -1.11 -14.62 -20.73
CA ASN A 598 -2.17 -15.29 -19.98
C ASN A 598 -2.92 -16.39 -20.78
N LYS A 599 -2.74 -16.40 -22.09
CA LYS A 599 -3.33 -17.43 -22.98
C LYS A 599 -2.47 -18.68 -23.11
N THR A 600 -1.25 -18.68 -22.56
CA THR A 600 -0.26 -19.73 -22.74
C THR A 600 0.27 -20.21 -21.40
N VAL A 601 0.29 -21.52 -21.21
CA VAL A 601 0.93 -22.18 -20.07
C VAL A 601 2.19 -22.89 -20.57
N ILE A 602 3.36 -22.42 -20.14
CA ILE A 602 4.66 -23.02 -20.49
C ILE A 602 4.89 -24.21 -19.55
N LEU A 603 4.86 -25.41 -20.09
CA LEU A 603 5.03 -26.66 -19.32
C LEU A 603 6.47 -26.96 -18.95
N LYS A 604 7.42 -26.50 -19.80
CA LYS A 604 8.86 -26.67 -19.57
C LYS A 604 9.54 -25.30 -19.43
N PRO A 605 9.74 -24.82 -18.20
CA PRO A 605 10.41 -23.52 -17.96
C PRO A 605 11.74 -23.38 -18.65
N LYS A 606 12.53 -24.47 -18.75
CA LYS A 606 13.81 -24.49 -19.49
C LYS A 606 13.66 -24.03 -20.94
N TRP A 607 12.65 -24.51 -21.68
CA TRP A 607 12.40 -24.10 -23.06
C TRP A 607 12.25 -22.58 -23.21
N GLY A 608 11.49 -21.95 -22.31
CA GLY A 608 11.31 -20.48 -22.32
C GLY A 608 12.60 -19.73 -22.00
N THR A 609 13.40 -20.24 -21.06
CA THR A 609 14.71 -19.64 -20.71
C THR A 609 15.74 -19.82 -21.81
N ASP A 610 15.82 -20.99 -22.43
CA ASP A 610 16.73 -21.26 -23.53
C ASP A 610 16.46 -20.34 -24.73
N ALA A 611 15.17 -20.10 -25.04
CA ALA A 611 14.77 -19.13 -26.06
C ALA A 611 15.31 -17.71 -25.77
N VAL A 612 15.19 -17.24 -24.54
CA VAL A 612 15.70 -15.93 -24.11
C VAL A 612 17.22 -15.86 -24.24
N TYR A 613 17.93 -16.89 -23.79
CA TYR A 613 19.39 -16.92 -23.85
C TYR A 613 19.90 -17.02 -25.27
N LYS A 614 19.21 -17.68 -26.20
CA LYS A 614 19.56 -17.70 -27.63
C LYS A 614 19.67 -16.27 -28.19
N VAL A 615 18.86 -15.34 -27.72
CA VAL A 615 18.94 -13.93 -28.14
C VAL A 615 20.09 -13.20 -27.45
N LEU A 616 20.27 -13.39 -26.15
CA LEU A 616 21.31 -12.68 -25.38
C LEU A 616 22.71 -13.16 -25.68
N ASP A 617 22.89 -14.41 -26.13
CA ASP A 617 24.18 -15.03 -26.50
C ASP A 617 24.42 -14.97 -28.01
N ASN A 618 23.53 -14.41 -28.80
CA ASN A 618 23.69 -14.33 -30.24
C ASN A 618 24.79 -13.33 -30.61
N GLU A 619 25.76 -13.78 -31.39
CA GLU A 619 26.95 -12.99 -31.77
C GLU A 619 26.60 -11.69 -32.51
N GLU A 620 25.57 -11.72 -33.38
CA GLU A 620 25.11 -10.53 -34.08
C GLU A 620 24.47 -9.53 -33.13
N VAL A 621 23.65 -9.99 -32.21
CA VAL A 621 23.01 -9.13 -31.17
C VAL A 621 24.09 -8.52 -30.27
N ILE A 622 25.08 -9.29 -29.84
CA ILE A 622 26.22 -8.81 -29.03
C ILE A 622 27.02 -7.76 -29.80
N SER A 623 27.39 -8.04 -31.05
CA SER A 623 28.19 -7.12 -31.90
C SER A 623 27.42 -5.82 -32.20
N ASN A 624 26.07 -5.88 -32.26
CA ASN A 624 25.18 -4.74 -32.43
C ASN A 624 24.81 -4.05 -31.11
N LEU A 625 25.60 -4.25 -30.03
CA LEU A 625 25.39 -3.65 -28.70
C LEU A 625 23.98 -3.87 -28.15
N GLY A 626 23.47 -5.08 -28.32
CA GLY A 626 22.17 -5.51 -27.83
C GLY A 626 20.99 -5.11 -28.71
N SER A 627 21.21 -4.51 -29.88
CA SER A 627 20.14 -4.13 -30.81
C SER A 627 19.78 -5.30 -31.71
N PHE A 628 18.46 -5.57 -31.84
CA PHE A 628 17.92 -6.62 -32.71
C PHE A 628 16.53 -6.25 -33.23
N THR A 629 16.08 -6.92 -34.27
CA THR A 629 14.79 -6.74 -34.93
C THR A 629 13.92 -7.99 -34.82
N ARG A 630 12.64 -7.88 -35.18
CA ARG A 630 11.77 -9.07 -35.33
C ARG A 630 12.29 -10.06 -36.37
N SER A 631 12.96 -9.56 -37.43
CA SER A 631 13.58 -10.42 -38.44
C SER A 631 14.74 -11.23 -37.88
N ASP A 632 15.56 -10.58 -37.00
CA ASP A 632 16.66 -11.28 -36.34
C ASP A 632 16.13 -12.35 -35.37
N LEU A 633 15.06 -12.06 -34.66
CA LEU A 633 14.39 -13.07 -33.81
C LEU A 633 13.85 -14.25 -34.61
N ALA A 634 13.29 -14.03 -35.79
CA ALA A 634 12.85 -15.12 -36.67
C ALA A 634 14.02 -16.03 -37.12
N ASN A 635 15.21 -15.45 -37.30
CA ASN A 635 16.42 -16.23 -37.61
C ASN A 635 16.96 -16.96 -36.37
N ILE A 636 16.96 -16.32 -35.22
CA ILE A 636 17.45 -16.88 -33.94
C ILE A 636 16.53 -18.02 -33.45
N TRP A 637 15.20 -17.85 -33.60
CA TRP A 637 14.16 -18.80 -33.21
C TRP A 637 13.62 -19.60 -34.43
N CYS A 638 14.50 -19.94 -35.36
CA CYS A 638 14.12 -20.66 -36.60
C CYS A 638 13.76 -22.14 -36.36
N GLU A 639 14.07 -22.70 -35.21
CA GLU A 639 13.73 -24.09 -34.87
C GLU A 639 12.21 -24.27 -34.70
N ASP A 640 11.70 -25.44 -35.13
CA ASP A 640 10.27 -25.75 -35.14
C ASP A 640 9.60 -25.54 -33.77
N GLU A 641 10.33 -25.74 -32.69
CA GLU A 641 9.84 -25.59 -31.32
C GLU A 641 9.57 -24.14 -30.90
N TYR A 642 10.16 -23.14 -31.60
CA TYR A 642 9.97 -21.71 -31.34
C TYR A 642 9.15 -21.01 -32.42
N ALA A 643 9.05 -21.59 -33.61
CA ALA A 643 8.58 -20.94 -34.82
C ALA A 643 7.18 -20.27 -34.72
N THR A 644 6.31 -20.79 -33.85
CA THR A 644 4.95 -20.23 -33.65
C THR A 644 4.82 -19.34 -32.43
N MET A 645 5.88 -19.10 -31.64
CA MET A 645 5.83 -18.45 -30.31
C MET A 645 6.69 -17.18 -30.22
N HIS A 646 7.05 -16.58 -31.34
CA HIS A 646 7.96 -15.43 -31.35
C HIS A 646 7.41 -14.24 -30.56
N ASP A 647 6.11 -13.96 -30.65
CA ASP A 647 5.49 -12.83 -29.94
C ASP A 647 5.42 -13.09 -28.44
N GLU A 648 5.09 -14.31 -28.01
CA GLU A 648 5.05 -14.72 -26.62
C GLU A 648 6.45 -14.72 -25.98
N LEU A 649 7.45 -15.25 -26.67
CA LEU A 649 8.83 -15.26 -26.22
C LEU A 649 9.43 -13.85 -26.13
N LEU A 650 9.13 -12.99 -27.11
CA LEU A 650 9.50 -11.58 -27.07
C LEU A 650 8.79 -10.86 -25.91
N ARG A 651 7.51 -11.15 -25.69
CA ARG A 651 6.75 -10.59 -24.57
C ARG A 651 7.30 -11.04 -23.22
N LEU A 652 7.74 -12.29 -23.14
CA LEU A 652 8.44 -12.83 -21.97
C LEU A 652 9.71 -12.03 -21.67
N MET A 653 10.52 -11.74 -22.68
CA MET A 653 11.73 -10.90 -22.54
C MET A 653 11.39 -9.48 -22.07
N ILE A 654 10.32 -8.89 -22.57
CA ILE A 654 9.87 -7.54 -22.16
C ILE A 654 9.37 -7.55 -20.72
N ASN A 655 8.58 -8.54 -20.32
CA ASN A 655 8.09 -8.67 -18.95
C ASN A 655 9.22 -8.86 -17.94
N PHE A 656 10.23 -9.63 -18.29
CA PHE A 656 11.43 -9.80 -17.48
C PHE A 656 12.40 -8.61 -17.55
N LYS A 657 11.99 -7.50 -18.20
CA LYS A 657 12.84 -6.29 -18.35
C LYS A 657 14.21 -6.59 -18.98
N LEU A 658 14.28 -7.59 -19.84
CA LEU A 658 15.50 -8.00 -20.55
C LEU A 658 15.67 -7.25 -21.87
N CYS A 659 14.58 -6.76 -22.44
CA CYS A 659 14.61 -5.90 -23.63
C CYS A 659 13.44 -4.91 -23.62
N TYR A 660 13.53 -3.92 -24.51
CA TYR A 660 12.45 -2.97 -24.78
C TYR A 660 12.42 -2.62 -26.27
N GLU A 661 11.26 -2.22 -26.75
CA GLU A 661 11.12 -1.69 -28.11
C GLU A 661 11.60 -0.24 -28.18
N ILE A 662 12.35 0.12 -29.23
CA ILE A 662 12.78 1.50 -29.42
C ILE A 662 11.59 2.35 -29.85
N PRO A 663 11.21 3.43 -29.12
CA PRO A 663 10.10 4.29 -29.48
C PRO A 663 10.21 4.82 -30.92
N ARG A 664 9.10 4.79 -31.66
CA ARG A 664 8.98 5.22 -33.07
C ARG A 664 9.81 4.41 -34.10
N SER A 665 10.35 3.27 -33.68
CA SER A 665 11.10 2.36 -34.56
C SER A 665 10.44 0.99 -34.50
N GLN A 666 9.30 0.82 -35.17
CA GLN A 666 8.52 -0.42 -35.14
C GLN A 666 9.40 -1.67 -35.38
N GLY A 667 9.31 -2.61 -34.42
CA GLY A 667 10.00 -3.90 -34.49
C GLY A 667 11.51 -3.87 -34.24
N LYS A 668 12.06 -2.77 -33.66
CA LYS A 668 13.45 -2.69 -33.19
C LYS A 668 13.51 -2.73 -31.68
N TYR A 669 14.34 -3.62 -31.15
CA TYR A 669 14.49 -3.87 -29.70
C TYR A 669 15.92 -3.69 -29.26
N ILE A 670 16.11 -3.48 -27.95
CA ILE A 670 17.45 -3.44 -27.31
C ILE A 670 17.41 -4.25 -26.01
N ALA A 671 18.47 -5.06 -25.82
CA ALA A 671 18.81 -5.73 -24.58
C ALA A 671 19.84 -4.89 -23.80
N PRO A 672 19.46 -4.15 -22.72
CA PRO A 672 20.33 -3.17 -22.05
C PRO A 672 21.59 -3.77 -21.43
N GLN A 673 21.58 -5.04 -21.02
CA GLN A 673 22.73 -5.74 -20.47
C GLN A 673 23.87 -5.94 -21.49
N LEU A 674 23.58 -5.81 -22.78
CA LEU A 674 24.56 -5.91 -23.89
C LEU A 674 25.05 -4.55 -24.41
N LEU A 675 24.55 -3.43 -23.84
CA LEU A 675 24.99 -2.08 -24.17
C LEU A 675 26.47 -1.88 -23.85
N SER A 676 27.10 -0.89 -24.52
CA SER A 676 28.50 -0.49 -24.24
C SER A 676 28.73 -0.18 -22.77
N ALA A 677 29.82 -0.64 -22.21
CA ALA A 677 30.23 -0.25 -20.85
C ALA A 677 30.73 1.20 -20.78
N ASN A 678 31.19 1.77 -21.92
CA ASN A 678 31.73 3.12 -21.96
C ASN A 678 30.63 4.16 -22.01
N GLN A 679 30.70 5.15 -21.12
CA GLN A 679 29.82 6.32 -21.15
C GLN A 679 30.03 7.10 -22.44
N PRO A 680 28.99 7.42 -23.22
CA PRO A 680 29.10 8.24 -24.40
C PRO A 680 29.42 9.70 -24.06
N LEU A 681 30.08 10.41 -25.00
CA LEU A 681 30.31 11.85 -24.87
C LEU A 681 29.02 12.61 -25.23
N TYR A 682 28.58 13.49 -24.36
CA TYR A 682 27.43 14.38 -24.59
C TYR A 682 27.64 15.73 -23.89
N ALA A 683 27.04 16.77 -24.46
CA ALA A 683 27.07 18.11 -23.83
C ALA A 683 26.16 18.17 -22.62
N TRP A 684 26.70 18.57 -21.47
CA TRP A 684 25.98 18.78 -20.23
C TRP A 684 26.26 20.17 -19.66
N ASN A 685 25.21 20.86 -19.21
CA ASN A 685 25.38 22.12 -18.50
C ASN A 685 25.87 21.83 -17.07
N GLN A 686 27.04 22.34 -16.71
CA GLN A 686 27.67 22.09 -15.41
C GLN A 686 27.09 22.95 -14.28
N THR A 687 26.37 24.02 -14.61
CA THR A 687 25.76 24.93 -13.62
C THR A 687 24.27 24.68 -13.50
N ASP A 688 23.70 25.06 -12.36
CA ASP A 688 22.27 25.01 -12.06
C ASP A 688 21.65 23.59 -12.22
N ASN A 689 22.33 22.60 -11.66
CA ASN A 689 21.86 21.23 -11.64
C ASN A 689 21.16 20.90 -10.32
N LEU A 690 20.03 20.20 -10.41
CA LEU A 690 19.45 19.51 -9.28
C LEU A 690 20.08 18.11 -9.19
N ILE A 691 20.67 17.76 -8.05
CA ILE A 691 21.41 16.50 -7.86
C ILE A 691 20.73 15.71 -6.74
N LEU A 692 20.51 14.43 -6.96
CA LEU A 692 20.00 13.49 -5.96
C LEU A 692 20.82 12.20 -6.03
N ARG A 693 20.97 11.52 -4.89
CA ARG A 693 21.68 10.23 -4.82
C ARG A 693 20.85 9.19 -4.09
N TYR A 694 20.97 7.96 -4.54
CA TYR A 694 20.61 6.77 -3.79
C TYR A 694 21.90 6.04 -3.41
N GLU A 695 22.09 5.81 -2.12
CA GLU A 695 23.19 5.00 -1.58
C GLU A 695 22.62 3.70 -1.00
N TYR A 696 23.28 2.58 -1.28
CA TYR A 696 22.78 1.25 -0.91
C TYR A 696 23.73 0.58 0.08
N ASP A 697 23.19 -0.08 1.08
CA ASP A 697 23.93 -0.99 1.94
C ASP A 697 24.47 -2.17 1.08
N PHE A 698 23.59 -2.69 0.23
CA PHE A 698 23.90 -3.64 -0.83
C PHE A 698 23.17 -3.24 -2.11
N MET A 699 23.87 -3.23 -3.24
CA MET A 699 23.31 -2.85 -4.53
C MET A 699 23.14 -4.10 -5.42
N PRO A 700 21.90 -4.59 -5.66
CA PRO A 700 21.69 -5.69 -6.59
C PRO A 700 22.01 -5.26 -8.04
N LYS A 701 22.59 -6.19 -8.83
CA LYS A 701 22.80 -5.94 -10.26
C LYS A 701 21.46 -5.83 -10.99
N GLY A 702 21.35 -4.92 -11.93
CA GLY A 702 20.19 -4.80 -12.79
C GLY A 702 19.20 -3.67 -12.45
N ILE A 703 19.38 -2.92 -11.38
CA ILE A 703 18.51 -1.76 -11.07
C ILE A 703 18.54 -0.77 -12.24
N ILE A 704 19.71 -0.36 -12.69
CA ILE A 704 19.83 0.61 -13.77
C ILE A 704 19.32 0.06 -15.10
N THR A 705 19.52 -1.23 -15.41
CA THR A 705 18.99 -1.84 -16.64
C THR A 705 17.47 -1.89 -16.64
N GLN A 706 16.84 -2.23 -15.51
CA GLN A 706 15.38 -2.16 -15.36
C GLN A 706 14.87 -0.72 -15.50
N PHE A 707 15.58 0.26 -14.93
CA PHE A 707 15.27 1.67 -15.05
C PHE A 707 15.37 2.15 -16.52
N ILE A 708 16.43 1.75 -17.26
CA ILE A 708 16.56 2.06 -18.69
C ILE A 708 15.38 1.52 -19.50
N VAL A 709 14.92 0.31 -19.18
CA VAL A 709 13.74 -0.29 -19.82
C VAL A 709 12.48 0.52 -19.50
N ALA A 710 12.27 0.83 -18.23
CA ALA A 710 11.06 1.52 -17.76
C ALA A 710 10.95 2.96 -18.31
N MET A 711 12.09 3.64 -18.48
CA MET A 711 12.15 5.05 -18.91
C MET A 711 12.43 5.22 -20.41
N ASN A 712 12.21 4.19 -21.20
CA ASN A 712 12.61 4.17 -22.63
C ASN A 712 11.96 5.29 -23.46
N GLU A 713 10.73 5.73 -23.13
CA GLU A 713 9.99 6.78 -23.85
C GLU A 713 10.57 8.17 -23.67
N LEU A 714 11.25 8.43 -22.55
CA LEU A 714 11.83 9.73 -22.20
C LEU A 714 13.32 9.87 -22.58
N ARG A 715 13.89 8.90 -23.29
CA ARG A 715 15.30 8.96 -23.70
C ARG A 715 15.57 10.10 -24.66
N ASN A 716 16.63 10.83 -24.40
CA ASN A 716 17.04 11.95 -25.25
C ASN A 716 17.41 11.50 -26.66
N LYS A 717 18.36 10.54 -26.74
CA LYS A 717 18.80 9.89 -27.99
C LYS A 717 19.27 8.48 -27.66
N GLN A 718 19.12 7.56 -28.59
CA GLN A 718 19.58 6.17 -28.43
C GLN A 718 21.08 6.08 -28.12
N GLN A 719 21.91 6.95 -28.66
CA GLN A 719 23.35 6.99 -28.43
C GLN A 719 23.75 7.41 -27.00
N TYR A 720 22.82 7.92 -26.20
CA TYR A 720 23.06 8.37 -24.82
C TYR A 720 22.54 7.37 -23.79
N VAL A 721 22.60 6.09 -24.14
CA VAL A 721 22.29 4.96 -23.27
C VAL A 721 23.50 4.02 -23.26
N TRP A 722 23.94 3.62 -22.07
CA TRP A 722 25.04 2.67 -21.89
C TRP A 722 24.76 1.75 -20.70
N LYS A 723 25.58 0.72 -20.49
CA LYS A 723 25.30 -0.35 -19.52
C LYS A 723 25.01 0.15 -18.09
N SER A 724 25.66 1.25 -17.67
CA SER A 724 25.55 1.83 -16.32
C SER A 724 24.84 3.18 -16.27
N GLY A 725 24.14 3.61 -17.33
CA GLY A 725 23.43 4.88 -17.27
C GLY A 725 22.65 5.27 -18.51
N VAL A 726 21.92 6.37 -18.38
CA VAL A 726 21.05 6.91 -19.43
C VAL A 726 20.90 8.42 -19.28
N VAL A 727 20.73 9.11 -20.41
CA VAL A 727 20.29 10.50 -20.45
C VAL A 727 18.85 10.56 -20.97
N LEU A 728 17.96 11.08 -20.12
CA LEU A 728 16.55 11.30 -20.39
C LEU A 728 16.30 12.76 -20.80
N SER A 729 15.21 13.04 -21.51
CA SER A 729 14.80 14.38 -21.88
C SER A 729 13.29 14.52 -21.92
N LYS A 730 12.79 15.60 -21.30
CA LYS A 730 11.39 16.00 -21.33
C LYS A 730 11.33 17.53 -21.32
N ASP A 731 10.57 18.14 -22.23
CA ASP A 731 10.28 19.58 -22.26
C ASP A 731 11.53 20.47 -22.09
N GLN A 732 12.56 20.21 -22.90
CA GLN A 732 13.90 20.86 -22.86
C GLN A 732 14.68 20.68 -21.54
N THR A 733 14.19 19.86 -20.63
CA THR A 733 14.88 19.46 -19.42
C THR A 733 15.54 18.09 -19.63
N LYS A 734 16.76 17.92 -19.13
CA LYS A 734 17.50 16.67 -19.24
C LYS A 734 17.79 16.10 -17.87
N ALA A 735 17.70 14.77 -17.75
CA ALA A 735 18.15 14.04 -16.57
C ALA A 735 19.23 13.03 -16.97
N GLU A 736 20.30 12.99 -16.22
CA GLU A 736 21.34 11.99 -16.29
C GLU A 736 21.22 11.08 -15.08
N VAL A 737 21.14 9.78 -15.31
CA VAL A 737 21.05 8.76 -14.25
C VAL A 737 22.18 7.77 -14.46
N ILE A 738 23.11 7.70 -13.50
CA ILE A 738 24.32 6.87 -13.60
C ILE A 738 24.45 6.00 -12.35
N GLU A 739 24.66 4.72 -12.58
CA GLU A 739 25.05 3.74 -11.59
C GLU A 739 26.58 3.72 -11.41
N TYR A 740 27.04 3.92 -10.19
CA TYR A 740 28.40 3.70 -9.75
C TYR A 740 28.45 2.46 -8.86
N TYR A 741 28.46 1.31 -9.49
CA TYR A 741 28.34 0.02 -8.79
C TYR A 741 29.38 -0.18 -7.68
N GLY A 742 30.64 0.18 -7.92
CA GLY A 742 31.73 0.09 -6.93
C GLY A 742 31.54 1.01 -5.71
N LYS A 743 30.74 2.09 -5.86
CA LYS A 743 30.37 2.98 -4.76
C LYS A 743 29.02 2.64 -4.14
N ARG A 744 28.30 1.67 -4.72
CA ARG A 744 26.92 1.33 -4.35
C ARG A 744 25.99 2.55 -4.41
N GLU A 745 26.11 3.34 -5.49
CA GLU A 745 25.42 4.63 -5.63
C GLU A 745 24.74 4.74 -7.00
N ILE A 746 23.52 5.27 -7.03
CA ILE A 746 22.92 5.85 -8.24
C ILE A 746 22.87 7.36 -8.07
N LYS A 747 23.55 8.07 -8.97
CA LYS A 747 23.56 9.53 -9.04
C LYS A 747 22.64 10.02 -10.13
N ILE A 748 21.77 10.97 -9.77
CA ILE A 748 20.85 11.63 -10.67
C ILE A 748 21.23 13.09 -10.74
N ARG A 749 21.33 13.62 -11.98
CA ARG A 749 21.51 15.06 -12.22
C ARG A 749 20.43 15.53 -13.19
N VAL A 750 19.74 16.62 -12.87
CA VAL A 750 18.72 17.18 -13.74
C VAL A 750 19.05 18.65 -14.03
N SER A 751 19.02 19.03 -15.32
CA SER A 751 19.31 20.36 -15.83
C SER A 751 18.20 20.83 -16.76
N GLY A 752 17.77 22.08 -16.67
CA GLY A 752 16.69 22.68 -17.49
C GLY A 752 15.66 23.43 -16.66
N HIS A 753 14.57 23.86 -17.28
CA HIS A 753 13.56 24.70 -16.61
C HIS A 753 12.64 23.91 -15.66
N HIS A 754 12.24 22.69 -16.01
CA HIS A 754 11.33 21.83 -15.24
C HIS A 754 12.08 20.74 -14.46
N LYS A 755 13.13 21.15 -13.71
CA LYS A 755 14.03 20.19 -13.02
C LYS A 755 13.30 19.31 -12.02
N ARG A 756 12.40 19.90 -11.20
CA ARG A 756 11.63 19.19 -10.18
C ARG A 756 10.75 18.09 -10.80
N ASP A 757 9.99 18.45 -11.86
CA ASP A 757 9.05 17.52 -12.48
C ASP A 757 9.77 16.29 -13.04
N LEU A 758 10.89 16.51 -13.75
CA LEU A 758 11.67 15.40 -14.28
C LEU A 758 12.36 14.60 -13.18
N MET A 759 12.85 15.26 -12.10
CA MET A 759 13.40 14.58 -10.91
C MET A 759 12.35 13.70 -10.26
N THR A 760 11.13 14.19 -10.08
CA THR A 760 10.01 13.43 -9.49
C THR A 760 9.69 12.19 -10.34
N ILE A 761 9.63 12.31 -11.65
CA ILE A 761 9.39 11.16 -12.56
C ILE A 761 10.51 10.11 -12.41
N VAL A 762 11.77 10.54 -12.44
CA VAL A 762 12.94 9.66 -12.31
C VAL A 762 12.97 8.96 -10.96
N THR A 763 12.76 9.69 -9.87
CA THR A 763 12.76 9.11 -8.50
C THR A 763 11.57 8.19 -8.28
N HIS A 764 10.39 8.54 -8.79
CA HIS A 764 9.22 7.67 -8.70
C HIS A 764 9.46 6.30 -9.34
N GLU A 765 10.06 6.26 -10.54
CA GLU A 765 10.30 4.98 -11.21
C GLU A 765 11.43 4.18 -10.54
N LEU A 766 12.47 4.84 -10.01
CA LEU A 766 13.48 4.16 -9.20
C LEU A 766 12.88 3.62 -7.89
N ASP A 767 12.09 4.42 -7.19
CA ASP A 767 11.43 3.98 -5.95
C ASP A 767 10.48 2.78 -6.21
N LYS A 768 9.79 2.74 -7.37
CA LYS A 768 8.99 1.59 -7.79
C LYS A 768 9.84 0.33 -8.02
N ILE A 769 11.02 0.48 -8.63
CA ILE A 769 11.97 -0.63 -8.79
C ILE A 769 12.48 -1.08 -7.41
N HIS A 770 12.85 -0.15 -6.52
CA HIS A 770 13.29 -0.48 -5.16
C HIS A 770 12.22 -1.24 -4.37
N ASN A 771 10.96 -0.82 -4.47
CA ASN A 771 9.83 -1.48 -3.80
C ASN A 771 9.53 -2.89 -4.32
N SER A 772 10.06 -3.26 -5.51
CA SER A 772 9.98 -4.65 -5.99
C SER A 772 10.88 -5.60 -5.20
N TYR A 773 11.86 -5.06 -4.46
CA TYR A 773 12.76 -5.79 -3.56
C TYR A 773 12.32 -5.60 -2.11
N LYS A 774 11.68 -6.56 -1.50
CA LYS A 774 11.06 -6.44 -0.15
C LYS A 774 11.99 -6.00 0.98
N ARG A 775 13.31 -6.24 0.85
CA ARG A 775 14.31 -6.01 1.92
C ARG A 775 15.47 -5.12 1.48
N LEU A 776 15.35 -4.43 0.36
CA LEU A 776 16.41 -3.55 -0.12
C LEU A 776 16.56 -2.33 0.81
N LYS A 777 17.74 -2.18 1.41
CA LYS A 777 18.08 -1.03 2.25
C LYS A 777 18.85 -0.01 1.44
N TYR A 778 18.33 1.21 1.39
CA TYR A 778 18.96 2.33 0.69
C TYR A 778 18.63 3.65 1.37
N ASN A 779 19.48 4.63 1.17
CA ASN A 779 19.28 6.00 1.59
C ASN A 779 19.05 6.91 0.39
N LYS A 780 17.94 7.61 0.36
CA LYS A 780 17.67 8.70 -0.60
C LYS A 780 18.28 9.98 -0.01
N LEU A 781 19.26 10.56 -0.69
CA LEU A 781 20.05 11.67 -0.23
C LEU A 781 19.67 12.96 -0.96
N ILE A 782 19.17 13.94 -0.21
CA ILE A 782 18.75 15.25 -0.70
C ILE A 782 19.92 16.23 -0.60
N PRO A 783 20.25 16.96 -1.67
CA PRO A 783 21.36 17.94 -1.63
C PRO A 783 20.98 19.18 -0.85
N CYS A 784 21.96 19.75 -0.18
CA CYS A 784 21.85 21.05 0.45
C CYS A 784 21.74 22.18 -0.62
N ASN A 785 20.82 23.10 -0.42
CA ASN A 785 20.54 24.23 -1.32
C ASN A 785 21.13 25.57 -0.83
N CYS A 786 22.04 25.57 0.17
CA CYS A 786 22.73 26.79 0.60
C CYS A 786 23.62 27.37 -0.49
N VAL A 787 23.98 28.65 -0.36
CA VAL A 787 24.80 29.38 -1.36
C VAL A 787 26.09 28.62 -1.74
N THR A 788 26.73 27.96 -0.77
CA THR A 788 27.96 27.18 -1.01
C THR A 788 27.71 25.86 -1.72
N CYS A 789 26.54 25.23 -1.51
CA CYS A 789 26.22 23.90 -2.03
C CYS A 789 25.45 23.94 -3.35
N LYS A 790 24.66 24.98 -3.61
CA LYS A 790 23.70 25.07 -4.72
C LYS A 790 24.31 24.78 -6.09
N ASP A 791 25.51 25.27 -6.35
CA ASP A 791 26.23 25.10 -7.63
C ASP A 791 27.41 24.12 -7.53
N SER A 792 27.55 23.43 -6.39
CA SER A 792 28.61 22.46 -6.17
C SER A 792 28.30 21.13 -6.87
N GLN A 793 29.30 20.53 -7.51
CA GLN A 793 29.19 19.15 -8.05
C GLN A 793 29.09 18.09 -6.94
N GLU A 794 29.52 18.43 -5.73
CA GLU A 794 29.48 17.62 -4.51
C GLU A 794 28.92 18.46 -3.36
N PRO A 795 27.59 18.73 -3.33
CA PRO A 795 26.94 19.42 -2.20
C PRO A 795 27.03 18.60 -0.91
N HIS A 796 26.67 19.18 0.23
CA HIS A 796 26.34 18.39 1.41
C HIS A 796 25.00 17.69 1.18
N PHE A 797 24.87 16.43 1.63
CA PHE A 797 23.65 15.65 1.46
C PHE A 797 23.01 15.32 2.80
N TYR A 798 21.67 15.29 2.82
CA TYR A 798 20.87 14.89 3.98
C TYR A 798 20.08 13.62 3.64
N PRO A 799 20.07 12.59 4.50
CA PRO A 799 19.15 11.47 4.35
C PRO A 799 17.69 11.96 4.39
N PHE A 800 16.89 11.55 3.43
CA PHE A 800 15.49 11.97 3.31
C PHE A 800 14.66 11.61 4.56
N GLU A 801 14.87 10.42 5.12
CA GLU A 801 14.21 9.99 6.36
C GLU A 801 14.53 10.90 7.56
N ARG A 802 15.76 11.42 7.61
CA ARG A 802 16.13 12.40 8.64
C ARG A 802 15.38 13.73 8.45
N LEU A 803 15.24 14.20 7.21
CA LEU A 803 14.44 15.41 6.93
C LEU A 803 12.96 15.19 7.29
N ARG A 804 12.42 14.01 7.01
CA ARG A 804 11.06 13.62 7.42
C ARG A 804 10.88 13.67 8.94
N GLN A 805 11.84 13.14 9.69
CA GLN A 805 11.82 13.19 11.14
C GLN A 805 11.88 14.64 11.66
N PHE A 806 12.71 15.50 11.09
CA PHE A 806 12.74 16.92 11.44
C PHE A 806 11.40 17.61 11.23
N VAL A 807 10.70 17.32 10.13
CA VAL A 807 9.32 17.80 9.89
C VAL A 807 8.35 17.22 10.93
N ALA A 808 8.50 15.94 11.29
CA ALA A 808 7.70 15.29 12.32
C ALA A 808 7.88 15.97 13.69
N ASP A 809 9.13 16.30 14.02
CA ASP A 809 9.52 16.96 15.28
C ASP A 809 9.31 18.47 15.26
N LYS A 810 8.65 19.02 14.21
CA LYS A 810 8.41 20.46 13.99
C LYS A 810 9.71 21.28 13.99
N GLN A 811 10.82 20.69 13.59
CA GLN A 811 12.10 21.38 13.47
C GLN A 811 12.22 21.96 12.07
N GLU A 812 12.12 23.28 11.95
CA GLU A 812 12.08 23.97 10.67
C GLU A 812 13.45 24.04 9.97
N ARG A 813 14.57 23.96 10.69
CA ARG A 813 15.91 24.20 10.13
C ARG A 813 16.91 23.11 10.48
N ILE A 814 17.82 22.82 9.52
CA ILE A 814 18.95 21.91 9.68
C ILE A 814 20.25 22.61 9.27
N GLN A 815 21.36 22.33 9.97
CA GLN A 815 22.65 22.95 9.67
C GLN A 815 23.38 22.25 8.53
N CYS A 816 23.85 23.00 7.54
CA CYS A 816 24.76 22.50 6.51
C CYS A 816 26.15 22.28 7.09
N GLN A 817 26.71 21.07 6.97
CA GLN A 817 28.04 20.76 7.51
C GLN A 817 29.20 21.35 6.68
N LYS A 818 28.95 21.84 5.44
CA LYS A 818 29.97 22.53 4.62
C LYS A 818 30.01 24.02 4.85
N SER A 819 28.86 24.68 4.97
CA SER A 819 28.77 26.13 5.10
C SER A 819 28.39 26.59 6.51
N TYR A 820 28.00 25.66 7.39
CA TYR A 820 27.46 25.93 8.73
C TYR A 820 26.20 26.81 8.76
N GLN A 821 25.59 27.08 7.61
CA GLN A 821 24.35 27.84 7.50
C GLN A 821 23.16 26.98 7.94
N MET A 822 22.16 27.62 8.56
CA MET A 822 20.89 26.99 8.89
C MET A 822 19.95 27.04 7.67
N ILE A 823 19.52 25.89 7.21
CA ILE A 823 18.75 25.69 5.98
C ILE A 823 17.33 25.26 6.33
N ASP A 824 16.35 25.76 5.60
CA ASP A 824 14.95 25.38 5.73
C ASP A 824 14.71 23.94 5.29
N VAL A 825 14.15 23.11 6.17
CA VAL A 825 13.93 21.67 5.93
C VAL A 825 12.88 21.44 4.86
N LEU A 826 11.76 22.17 4.91
CA LEU A 826 10.70 22.06 3.90
C LEU A 826 11.17 22.58 2.54
N GLY A 827 12.03 23.60 2.50
CA GLY A 827 12.65 24.07 1.28
C GLY A 827 13.58 23.06 0.63
N LEU A 828 14.32 22.24 1.41
CA LEU A 828 15.12 21.12 0.88
C LEU A 828 14.24 20.04 0.24
N ILE A 829 13.11 19.72 0.87
CA ILE A 829 12.16 18.75 0.36
C ILE A 829 11.49 19.29 -0.90
N ASP A 830 11.07 20.57 -0.91
CA ASP A 830 10.40 21.22 -2.03
C ASP A 830 11.27 21.31 -3.28
N ASP A 831 12.59 21.33 -3.14
CA ASP A 831 13.51 21.30 -4.28
C ASP A 831 13.44 20.00 -5.10
N VAL A 832 13.05 18.88 -4.49
CA VAL A 832 13.03 17.55 -5.12
C VAL A 832 11.65 16.91 -5.22
N MET A 833 10.70 17.36 -4.41
CA MET A 833 9.34 16.85 -4.30
C MET A 833 8.40 17.98 -3.89
N ASP A 834 7.16 17.97 -4.34
CA ASP A 834 6.17 18.99 -3.93
C ASP A 834 5.90 18.91 -2.42
N LYS A 835 6.13 20.01 -1.68
CA LYS A 835 6.00 20.07 -0.23
C LYS A 835 4.56 19.85 0.26
N HIS A 836 3.54 20.26 -0.53
CA HIS A 836 2.14 20.08 -0.13
C HIS A 836 1.74 18.62 -0.24
N GLN A 837 2.16 17.94 -1.32
CA GLN A 837 1.96 16.49 -1.45
C GLN A 837 2.70 15.73 -0.35
N PHE A 838 3.93 16.17 -0.01
CA PHE A 838 4.70 15.55 1.06
C PHE A 838 4.01 15.72 2.42
N ILE A 839 3.54 16.91 2.79
CA ILE A 839 2.84 17.17 4.05
C ILE A 839 1.56 16.33 4.11
N GLN A 840 0.77 16.29 3.05
CA GLN A 840 -0.45 15.48 2.98
C GLN A 840 -0.16 13.98 3.16
N GLN A 841 0.89 13.45 2.54
CA GLN A 841 1.31 12.05 2.73
C GLN A 841 1.75 11.77 4.18
N GLU A 842 2.44 12.71 4.82
CA GLU A 842 2.85 12.57 6.21
C GLU A 842 1.68 12.67 7.19
N GLU A 843 0.68 13.49 6.89
CA GLU A 843 -0.56 13.58 7.67
C GLU A 843 -1.36 12.29 7.58
N ILE A 844 -1.55 11.74 6.38
CA ILE A 844 -2.19 10.42 6.15
C ILE A 844 -1.44 9.31 6.91
N ARG A 845 -0.12 9.31 6.87
CA ARG A 845 0.69 8.33 7.58
C ARG A 845 0.59 8.43 9.10
N ARG A 846 0.38 9.64 9.64
CA ARG A 846 0.24 9.89 11.09
C ARG A 846 -1.15 9.59 11.62
N SER A 847 -2.19 9.78 10.81
CA SER A 847 -3.58 9.46 11.19
C SER A 847 -3.82 7.97 11.35
N GLY A 848 -2.89 7.11 10.91
CA GLY A 848 -3.08 5.66 10.89
C GLY A 848 -4.09 5.19 9.84
N ASP A 849 -4.72 6.14 9.14
CA ASP A 849 -5.63 5.85 8.03
C ASP A 849 -4.83 5.35 6.84
N THR A 850 -4.66 4.06 6.77
CA THR A 850 -4.19 3.38 5.56
C THR A 850 -5.33 3.38 4.53
N PHE A 851 -5.61 4.52 3.95
CA PHE A 851 -6.40 4.55 2.73
C PHE A 851 -5.56 3.89 1.64
N TYR A 852 -5.89 2.65 1.33
CA TYR A 852 -5.37 1.97 0.16
C TYR A 852 -5.83 2.71 -1.09
N ILE A 853 -5.00 3.60 -1.59
CA ILE A 853 -5.10 4.05 -2.97
C ILE A 853 -4.70 2.83 -3.81
N ASN A 854 -5.71 2.13 -4.30
CA ASN A 854 -5.54 0.98 -5.18
C ASN A 854 -4.65 1.41 -6.37
N ALA A 855 -3.52 0.76 -6.57
CA ALA A 855 -2.56 1.10 -7.62
C ALA A 855 -3.19 1.15 -9.04
N LYS A 856 -4.38 0.60 -9.22
CA LYS A 856 -5.19 0.70 -10.44
C LYS A 856 -5.84 2.08 -10.65
N GLU A 857 -6.17 2.83 -9.59
CA GLU A 857 -6.74 4.18 -9.72
C GLU A 857 -5.69 5.25 -10.03
N VAL A 858 -4.45 5.08 -9.58
CA VAL A 858 -3.35 6.02 -9.89
C VAL A 858 -2.95 5.99 -11.37
N GLN A 859 -3.18 4.87 -12.09
CA GLN A 859 -2.91 4.83 -13.53
C GLN A 859 -3.93 5.61 -14.37
N ILE A 860 -5.14 5.82 -13.88
CA ILE A 860 -6.20 6.56 -14.61
C ILE A 860 -6.05 8.07 -14.42
N GLN A 861 -5.50 8.55 -13.31
CA GLN A 861 -5.26 9.99 -13.10
C GLN A 861 -3.98 10.53 -13.76
N LYS A 862 -3.03 9.66 -14.15
CA LYS A 862 -1.79 10.08 -14.84
C LYS A 862 -1.99 10.61 -16.27
N GLY A 863 -3.17 10.46 -16.85
CA GLY A 863 -3.47 10.96 -18.20
C GLY A 863 -3.88 12.44 -18.28
N ASN A 864 -4.34 13.06 -17.20
CA ASN A 864 -5.05 14.35 -17.31
C ASN A 864 -4.43 15.54 -16.57
N ASN A 865 -3.33 15.41 -15.83
CA ASN A 865 -2.75 16.54 -15.08
C ASN A 865 -1.39 17.04 -15.58
N LEU A 866 -1.09 16.86 -16.88
CA LEU A 866 0.10 17.45 -17.50
C LEU A 866 -0.29 18.29 -18.71
N MET A 867 -1.08 19.33 -18.50
CA MET A 867 -1.15 20.46 -19.46
C MET A 867 -1.56 21.75 -18.75
N SER A 868 -0.75 22.72 -19.02
CA SER A 868 -0.99 24.16 -19.02
C SER A 868 -0.61 24.96 -17.77
N ASN A 869 0.60 25.50 -17.82
CA ASN A 869 0.81 26.91 -17.45
C ASN A 869 1.17 27.67 -18.74
N GLN A 870 0.18 28.08 -19.48
CA GLN A 870 0.22 29.23 -20.37
C GLN A 870 -0.98 30.10 -20.02
N SER A 871 -0.71 31.41 -19.93
CA SER A 871 -1.67 32.46 -19.62
C SER A 871 -2.98 32.37 -20.38
N PRO A 872 -4.12 32.77 -19.79
CA PRO A 872 -5.44 32.44 -20.28
C PRO A 872 -5.78 33.24 -21.52
N GLN A 873 -5.87 32.57 -22.66
CA GLN A 873 -6.88 32.89 -23.65
C GLN A 873 -8.02 31.93 -23.44
N GLU A 874 -9.22 32.49 -23.24
CA GLU A 874 -10.46 31.76 -23.01
C GLU A 874 -10.76 30.82 -24.19
N GLU A 875 -10.40 29.54 -24.07
CA GLU A 875 -11.08 28.46 -24.79
C GLU A 875 -11.88 27.65 -23.77
N LYS A 876 -13.22 27.77 -23.90
CA LYS A 876 -14.17 26.93 -23.14
C LYS A 876 -13.81 25.46 -23.33
N PRO A 877 -13.61 24.68 -22.24
CA PRO A 877 -13.31 23.27 -22.36
C PRO A 877 -14.48 22.52 -23.00
N LYS A 878 -14.19 21.66 -23.95
CA LYS A 878 -15.20 20.79 -24.61
C LYS A 878 -15.86 19.91 -23.58
N SER A 879 -17.17 19.92 -23.56
CA SER A 879 -18.07 19.23 -22.62
C SER A 879 -18.10 17.69 -22.75
N GLU A 880 -17.26 17.11 -23.58
CA GLU A 880 -17.24 15.66 -23.87
C GLU A 880 -16.55 14.79 -22.81
N ASP A 881 -15.82 15.39 -21.85
CA ASP A 881 -15.02 14.66 -20.87
C ASP A 881 -15.69 14.42 -19.49
N VAL A 882 -16.91 14.89 -19.29
CA VAL A 882 -17.61 14.68 -18.01
C VAL A 882 -18.35 13.35 -18.05
N LYS A 883 -17.91 12.40 -17.23
CA LYS A 883 -18.49 11.04 -17.14
C LYS A 883 -19.18 10.84 -15.79
N LEU A 884 -20.29 10.11 -15.81
CA LEU A 884 -20.92 9.63 -14.58
C LEU A 884 -19.94 8.74 -13.78
N PRO A 885 -19.89 8.84 -12.45
CA PRO A 885 -19.05 7.99 -11.62
C PRO A 885 -19.25 6.50 -11.91
N PHE A 886 -18.17 5.73 -11.91
CA PHE A 886 -18.19 4.30 -12.24
C PHE A 886 -19.09 3.50 -11.29
N ALA A 887 -19.05 3.79 -10.01
CA ALA A 887 -19.92 3.18 -9.00
C ALA A 887 -21.40 3.48 -9.26
N PHE A 888 -21.72 4.71 -9.69
CA PHE A 888 -23.09 5.08 -10.07
C PHE A 888 -23.57 4.31 -11.31
N ARG A 889 -22.74 4.20 -12.36
CA ARG A 889 -23.11 3.46 -13.58
C ARG A 889 -23.37 1.98 -13.29
N ASN A 890 -22.54 1.36 -12.50
CA ASN A 890 -22.71 -0.06 -12.11
C ASN A 890 -23.90 -0.25 -11.17
N GLY A 891 -24.06 0.59 -10.15
CA GLY A 891 -25.20 0.53 -9.25
C GLY A 891 -26.54 0.68 -10.00
N MET A 892 -26.63 1.62 -10.95
CA MET A 892 -27.83 1.80 -11.77
C MET A 892 -28.08 0.64 -12.74
N PHE A 893 -27.01 0.02 -13.26
CA PHE A 893 -27.12 -1.19 -14.09
C PHE A 893 -27.70 -2.36 -13.28
N TYR A 894 -27.16 -2.62 -12.09
CA TYR A 894 -27.66 -3.71 -11.23
C TYR A 894 -29.11 -3.46 -10.75
N LEU A 895 -29.45 -2.23 -10.39
CA LEU A 895 -30.81 -1.86 -10.02
C LEU A 895 -31.78 -2.13 -11.18
N PHE A 896 -31.39 -1.74 -12.40
CA PHE A 896 -32.21 -1.97 -13.59
C PHE A 896 -32.40 -3.46 -13.85
N VAL A 897 -31.32 -4.26 -13.83
CA VAL A 897 -31.37 -5.71 -14.00
C VAL A 897 -32.23 -6.36 -12.91
N PHE A 898 -32.08 -5.96 -11.66
CA PHE A 898 -32.90 -6.46 -10.55
C PHE A 898 -34.40 -6.21 -10.76
N VAL A 899 -34.78 -4.98 -11.11
CA VAL A 899 -36.18 -4.64 -11.37
C VAL A 899 -36.73 -5.42 -12.57
N VAL A 900 -35.97 -5.55 -13.65
CA VAL A 900 -36.37 -6.33 -14.83
C VAL A 900 -36.60 -7.82 -14.47
N VAL A 901 -35.65 -8.44 -13.74
CA VAL A 901 -35.75 -9.84 -13.32
C VAL A 901 -36.93 -10.02 -12.38
N PHE A 902 -37.13 -9.12 -11.41
CA PHE A 902 -38.27 -9.18 -10.49
C PHE A 902 -39.61 -9.08 -11.24
N CYS A 903 -39.75 -8.14 -12.19
CA CYS A 903 -40.93 -7.98 -13.01
C CYS A 903 -41.19 -9.19 -13.91
N LEU A 904 -40.14 -9.82 -14.47
CA LEU A 904 -40.26 -11.05 -15.26
C LEU A 904 -40.73 -12.23 -14.39
N ILE A 905 -40.21 -12.38 -13.19
CA ILE A 905 -40.65 -13.43 -12.25
C ILE A 905 -42.13 -13.22 -11.91
N ALA A 906 -42.55 -11.99 -11.63
CA ALA A 906 -43.94 -11.66 -11.34
C ALA A 906 -44.86 -11.89 -12.55
N PHE A 907 -44.39 -11.64 -13.77
CA PHE A 907 -45.11 -11.89 -15.02
C PHE A 907 -45.28 -13.40 -15.28
N PHE A 908 -44.20 -14.17 -15.23
CA PHE A 908 -44.27 -15.63 -15.43
C PHE A 908 -44.99 -16.37 -14.29
N GLY A 909 -45.01 -15.79 -13.07
CA GLY A 909 -45.82 -16.24 -11.94
C GLY A 909 -47.31 -15.88 -12.03
N GLY A 910 -47.75 -15.23 -13.11
CA GLY A 910 -49.16 -14.89 -13.35
C GLY A 910 -49.69 -13.72 -12.50
N SER A 911 -48.83 -13.02 -11.74
CA SER A 911 -49.20 -11.94 -10.83
C SER A 911 -49.19 -10.54 -11.51
N LEU A 912 -48.55 -10.39 -12.69
CA LEU A 912 -48.37 -9.10 -13.37
C LEU A 912 -48.79 -9.18 -14.86
N PRO A 913 -49.80 -8.40 -15.31
CA PRO A 913 -50.17 -8.32 -16.73
C PRO A 913 -49.05 -7.65 -17.57
N PHE A 914 -48.91 -8.06 -18.84
CA PHE A 914 -47.85 -7.64 -19.76
C PHE A 914 -47.70 -6.13 -19.89
N HIS A 915 -48.79 -5.36 -19.95
CA HIS A 915 -48.74 -3.90 -20.04
C HIS A 915 -48.14 -3.22 -18.80
N TYR A 916 -48.28 -3.80 -17.59
CA TYR A 916 -47.63 -3.29 -16.39
C TYR A 916 -46.14 -3.67 -16.35
N LEU A 917 -45.74 -4.81 -16.91
CA LEU A 917 -44.34 -5.18 -17.08
C LEU A 917 -43.63 -4.15 -17.95
N ALA A 918 -44.19 -3.79 -19.08
CA ALA A 918 -43.63 -2.78 -19.97
C ALA A 918 -43.52 -1.40 -19.32
N LEU A 919 -44.56 -0.96 -18.60
CA LEU A 919 -44.58 0.31 -17.88
C LEU A 919 -43.53 0.36 -16.75
N ALA A 920 -43.34 -0.73 -16.00
CA ALA A 920 -42.34 -0.82 -14.93
C ALA A 920 -40.93 -0.72 -15.50
N ILE A 921 -40.60 -1.37 -16.60
CA ILE A 921 -39.30 -1.33 -17.25
C ILE A 921 -38.99 0.08 -17.78
N ILE A 922 -39.96 0.68 -18.48
CA ILE A 922 -39.81 2.04 -19.02
C ILE A 922 -39.69 3.06 -17.88
N GLY A 923 -40.53 2.96 -16.85
CA GLY A 923 -40.50 3.84 -15.68
C GLY A 923 -39.14 3.80 -14.98
N THR A 924 -38.57 2.60 -14.80
CA THR A 924 -37.25 2.44 -14.18
C THR A 924 -36.15 3.04 -15.06
N ALA A 925 -36.19 2.82 -16.37
CA ALA A 925 -35.22 3.41 -17.31
C ALA A 925 -35.25 4.95 -17.29
N ILE A 926 -36.46 5.56 -17.29
CA ILE A 926 -36.62 7.01 -17.20
C ILE A 926 -36.11 7.54 -15.85
N PHE A 927 -36.41 6.84 -14.77
CA PHE A 927 -35.94 7.23 -13.43
C PHE A 927 -34.41 7.24 -13.31
N ILE A 928 -33.75 6.23 -13.88
CA ILE A 928 -32.27 6.14 -13.89
C ILE A 928 -31.67 7.28 -14.72
N VAL A 929 -32.24 7.61 -15.86
CA VAL A 929 -31.78 8.74 -16.69
C VAL A 929 -31.96 10.05 -15.92
N LEU A 930 -33.08 10.24 -15.24
CA LEU A 930 -33.37 11.46 -14.47
C LEU A 930 -32.35 11.66 -13.33
N ILE A 931 -32.03 10.60 -12.58
CA ILE A 931 -31.01 10.67 -11.53
C ILE A 931 -29.63 10.94 -12.13
N GLY A 932 -29.28 10.31 -13.27
CA GLY A 932 -28.04 10.58 -13.98
C GLY A 932 -27.89 12.05 -14.42
N VAL A 933 -28.98 12.66 -14.91
CA VAL A 933 -29.03 14.10 -15.26
C VAL A 933 -28.85 14.97 -14.03
N LEU A 934 -29.48 14.64 -12.90
CA LEU A 934 -29.33 15.38 -11.64
C LEU A 934 -27.87 15.32 -11.14
N GLN A 935 -27.23 14.18 -11.28
CA GLN A 935 -25.84 14.00 -10.89
C GLN A 935 -24.86 14.76 -11.78
N LEU A 936 -25.08 14.78 -13.10
CA LEU A 936 -24.30 15.62 -14.01
C LEU A 936 -24.52 17.11 -13.78
N ARG A 937 -25.71 17.51 -13.33
CA ARG A 937 -26.03 18.91 -13.05
C ARG A 937 -25.33 19.43 -11.77
N GLN A 938 -24.89 18.56 -10.88
CA GLN A 938 -24.08 18.95 -9.73
C GLN A 938 -22.62 19.29 -10.08
N ASP A 939 -22.18 18.97 -11.31
CA ASP A 939 -20.87 19.40 -11.80
C ASP A 939 -20.95 20.85 -12.30
N ASN A 940 -20.23 21.76 -11.66
CA ASN A 940 -20.22 23.18 -11.98
C ASN A 940 -19.90 23.49 -13.45
N ARG A 941 -19.14 22.60 -14.12
CA ARG A 941 -18.80 22.74 -15.55
C ARG A 941 -19.98 22.50 -16.50
N LEU A 942 -21.07 21.91 -16.00
CA LEU A 942 -22.25 21.53 -16.77
C LEU A 942 -23.52 22.25 -16.31
N SER A 943 -23.43 23.16 -15.32
CA SER A 943 -24.58 23.87 -14.73
C SER A 943 -25.38 24.67 -15.77
N GLU A 944 -24.75 25.18 -16.82
CA GLU A 944 -25.36 25.97 -17.89
C GLU A 944 -25.95 25.12 -19.03
N LYS A 945 -25.72 23.80 -19.07
CA LYS A 945 -26.25 22.93 -20.14
C LYS A 945 -27.76 22.70 -20.02
N SER A 946 -28.40 22.63 -21.18
CA SER A 946 -29.84 22.32 -21.22
C SER A 946 -30.11 20.91 -20.68
N PHE A 947 -31.31 20.71 -20.12
CA PHE A 947 -31.76 19.39 -19.68
C PHE A 947 -31.70 18.31 -20.78
N VAL A 948 -31.96 18.72 -22.05
CA VAL A 948 -31.89 17.83 -23.21
C VAL A 948 -30.47 17.36 -23.51
N ASP A 949 -29.49 18.27 -23.40
CA ASP A 949 -28.06 17.94 -23.63
C ASP A 949 -27.54 17.03 -22.54
N LEU A 950 -27.88 17.30 -21.28
CA LEU A 950 -27.50 16.43 -20.15
C LEU A 950 -28.15 15.03 -20.28
N THR A 951 -29.39 14.95 -20.72
CA THR A 951 -30.09 13.68 -20.97
C THR A 951 -29.37 12.88 -22.06
N LYS A 952 -28.92 13.53 -23.15
CA LYS A 952 -28.14 12.88 -24.21
C LYS A 952 -26.82 12.34 -23.70
N MET A 953 -26.10 13.11 -22.88
CA MET A 953 -24.83 12.69 -22.27
C MET A 953 -25.01 11.49 -21.32
N VAL A 954 -26.10 11.42 -20.56
CA VAL A 954 -26.42 10.26 -19.71
C VAL A 954 -26.72 9.03 -20.54
N LEU A 955 -27.52 9.17 -21.61
CA LEU A 955 -27.87 8.05 -22.49
C LEU A 955 -26.67 7.50 -23.25
N GLU A 956 -25.69 8.33 -23.62
CA GLU A 956 -24.44 7.90 -24.24
C GLU A 956 -23.58 7.06 -23.29
N GLN A 957 -23.66 7.32 -21.98
CA GLN A 957 -22.92 6.58 -20.96
C GLN A 957 -23.65 5.33 -20.43
N LEU A 958 -24.91 5.14 -20.79
CA LEU A 958 -25.75 4.01 -20.39
C LEU A 958 -26.34 3.30 -21.64
N PRO A 959 -25.52 2.60 -22.47
CA PRO A 959 -25.90 2.10 -23.77
C PRO A 959 -27.10 1.15 -23.75
N LEU A 960 -27.26 0.34 -22.71
CA LEU A 960 -28.34 -0.63 -22.56
C LEU A 960 -29.70 0.07 -22.38
N ILE A 961 -29.73 1.11 -21.56
CA ILE A 961 -30.92 1.93 -21.31
C ILE A 961 -31.26 2.74 -22.56
N SER A 962 -30.24 3.31 -23.24
CA SER A 962 -30.38 4.02 -24.50
C SER A 962 -31.03 3.16 -25.58
N ASN A 963 -30.59 1.91 -25.73
CA ASN A 963 -31.17 0.97 -26.73
C ASN A 963 -32.60 0.60 -26.41
N ILE A 964 -32.96 0.40 -25.14
CA ILE A 964 -34.34 0.11 -24.73
C ILE A 964 -35.25 1.30 -25.06
N ILE A 965 -34.86 2.51 -24.72
CA ILE A 965 -35.65 3.73 -25.03
C ILE A 965 -35.85 3.89 -26.54
N LYS A 966 -34.80 3.66 -27.35
CA LYS A 966 -34.87 3.73 -28.81
C LYS A 966 -35.82 2.70 -29.41
N GLN A 967 -35.86 1.47 -28.91
CA GLN A 967 -36.79 0.44 -29.37
C GLN A 967 -38.23 0.80 -29.09
N PHE A 968 -38.54 1.48 -28.00
CA PHE A 968 -39.88 1.96 -27.69
C PHE A 968 -40.32 3.22 -28.49
N GLN A 969 -39.35 4.03 -28.95
CA GLN A 969 -39.63 5.19 -29.81
C GLN A 969 -39.79 4.81 -31.30
N GLY A 970 -39.24 3.67 -31.73
CA GLY A 970 -39.33 3.21 -33.14
C GLY A 970 -40.59 2.46 -33.49
N ASN A 971 -41.50 2.19 -32.55
CA ASN A 971 -42.78 1.53 -32.76
C ASN A 971 -44.00 2.49 -32.68
N LYS A 972 -43.80 3.76 -33.09
CA LYS A 972 -44.93 4.70 -33.36
C LYS A 972 -45.06 4.98 -34.84
#